data_9b87e20c766444006ba68d3d96ebcf02
#
_entry.id   9b87e20c766444006ba68d3d96ebcf02
#
_cell.length_a   1.000
_cell.length_b   1.000
_cell.length_c   1.000
_cell.angle_alpha   90.00
_cell.angle_beta   90.00
_cell.angle_gamma   90.00
#
_symmetry.space_group_name_H-M   'P 1'
#
loop_
_entity.id
_entity.type
_entity.pdbx_description
1 polymer ?
#
loop_
_entity_poly.entity_id
_entity_poly.type
_entity_poly.pdbx_seq_one_letter_code
_entity_poly.pdbx_strand_id
1 'polypeptide(L)'
;MLATGSPECKGNDMTTRPAPQAGDAAARPAEKRRSSAPGPDSLPARVERESGMAPEQASPYMWMRAAAHASRAQLAERMNLSLRDDRRTEAKRVHYLSMEFLMGRALGNALAALGLHGEFDAAARAAGKQPGDILEVEADAALGNGGLGRLAACFLDSLATLGVPSFGYGLRYRYGMFVQRIHDGQQIEEPDDWLRHGNPWELERPEVRYPVGLAGRVVTDGSGRRWLPAEQLYAGAYDFIVPGHATERVAVLRQWQAYPSQPVDFAAFSRGDFAGAGAPMLAAEVINWVLYPDDSTHAGRELRLKQEYFLVSASVQDIVARHMADYGRLDNLGDKVSIHLNDTLPTLAIPELLRILIDLHGMTWDAAMAQCQKVMSYTNHTLMPEALETWPVSMLEHWLPRHLEIIYQVNDRFLKHLALHFPGDEALVRHVSLIDENGERRVKMAALSIVASHRVNGVSRLHSELMVQTIFADYARVFPDRFCNVTNGVTPRRWLAQANPALSATLDERLGPQWRIHLDQLAQLAPQAADPNLQRAVLAAKRANKERLAQLVRRDLGITIDPASLFDVQIKRIHEYKRQLLNALHVVARYQAIIANPDAPWQPRTVIFAGKAASAYATAKTIIRLIHDIARTVNIDPRVRDRLKVVYLPNYSVSLAENIIPAADLSEQLSTAGTEASGTGNMKFALNGALTIGTWDGANIEMAQAVGAEHFFIFGLHAEQVDEVRRLGYDPRLYYEENAQLKAVLDAIAGGAFSPGDPGRYRGLVDSLLNRDAYMLLADFAAYVSAQQRVDAMFATPEVWADKAIRNIAGMGGFSSDRTIRDYARTIWNVKVQ
;
A
#
# COMPACT_ATOMS: atom_id res chain seq x y z
N MET A 1 -48.16 22.91 43.10
CA MET A 1 -48.59 24.27 43.38
C MET A 1 -48.30 25.04 42.10
N LEU A 2 -49.24 25.29 41.24
CA LEU A 2 -50.06 26.48 41.02
C LEU A 2 -49.14 27.66 40.62
N ALA A 3 -49.37 28.43 39.53
CA ALA A 3 -50.45 28.56 38.57
C ALA A 3 -50.03 29.57 37.50
N THR A 4 -50.38 29.39 36.25
CA THR A 4 -51.20 30.23 35.37
C THR A 4 -50.79 31.69 35.08
N GLY A 5 -50.83 32.07 33.81
CA GLY A 5 -51.14 33.42 33.39
C GLY A 5 -50.76 33.81 31.98
N SER A 6 -51.57 33.54 30.96
CA SER A 6 -51.67 34.40 29.78
C SER A 6 -52.54 35.63 30.07
N PRO A 7 -52.43 36.69 29.30
CA PRO A 7 -53.59 37.08 28.48
C PRO A 7 -53.29 37.73 27.10
N GLU A 8 -53.99 37.38 26.19
CA GLU A 8 -54.92 37.98 25.22
C GLU A 8 -54.69 39.37 24.63
N CYS A 9 -54.86 39.36 23.35
CA CYS A 9 -55.34 40.27 22.30
C CYS A 9 -55.98 41.62 22.66
N LYS A 10 -55.72 42.58 21.76
CA LYS A 10 -56.62 43.59 21.13
C LYS A 10 -55.77 44.35 20.11
N GLY A 11 -56.03 44.64 18.85
CA GLY A 11 -57.24 44.83 18.12
C GLY A 11 -57.37 46.29 17.55
N ASN A 12 -57.38 46.40 16.19
CA ASN A 12 -57.86 47.57 15.42
C ASN A 12 -57.00 48.84 15.38
N ASP A 13 -56.78 49.56 14.29
CA ASP A 13 -57.76 50.02 13.30
C ASP A 13 -57.08 50.52 12.01
N MET A 14 -57.94 50.53 10.89
CA MET A 14 -57.60 51.08 9.62
C MET A 14 -57.62 52.57 9.55
N THR A 15 -56.79 53.21 8.69
CA THR A 15 -57.25 54.34 7.83
C THR A 15 -56.33 54.53 6.60
N THR A 16 -57.01 54.38 5.45
CA THR A 16 -57.02 55.15 4.18
C THR A 16 -55.72 55.78 3.57
N ARG A 17 -55.60 55.43 2.28
CA ARG A 17 -54.88 56.05 1.15
C ARG A 17 -54.93 57.57 1.00
N PRO A 18 -53.98 58.20 0.19
CA PRO A 18 -54.07 58.14 -1.25
C PRO A 18 -52.76 58.03 -2.06
N ALA A 19 -52.88 57.56 -3.32
CA ALA A 19 -51.93 57.83 -4.38
C ALA A 19 -52.27 59.23 -5.01
N PRO A 20 -51.28 59.89 -5.65
CA PRO A 20 -50.81 59.53 -7.00
C PRO A 20 -49.40 60.13 -7.36
N GLN A 21 -48.73 59.75 -8.38
CA GLN A 21 -48.45 60.44 -9.67
C GLN A 21 -47.22 59.86 -10.38
N ALA A 22 -47.29 59.69 -11.64
CA ALA A 22 -46.27 59.22 -12.56
C ALA A 22 -45.12 60.24 -12.74
N GLY A 23 -43.93 59.69 -12.98
CA GLY A 23 -42.77 60.45 -13.40
C GLY A 23 -41.54 59.60 -13.58
N ASP A 24 -41.11 59.41 -14.84
CA ASP A 24 -39.81 59.09 -15.37
C ASP A 24 -39.30 57.64 -15.42
N ALA A 25 -39.26 57.14 -16.64
CA ALA A 25 -38.61 55.95 -17.08
C ALA A 25 -37.10 56.07 -16.94
N ALA A 26 -36.52 55.40 -15.90
CA ALA A 26 -35.12 55.09 -15.89
C ALA A 26 -34.95 53.61 -16.27
N ALA A 27 -34.09 53.35 -17.27
CA ALA A 27 -33.78 52.03 -17.85
C ALA A 27 -33.47 50.98 -16.80
N ARG A 28 -34.24 49.90 -16.79
CA ARG A 28 -33.88 48.66 -16.01
C ARG A 28 -32.62 48.09 -16.60
N PRO A 29 -31.61 47.66 -15.75
CA PRO A 29 -30.47 46.89 -16.21
C PRO A 29 -31.00 45.55 -16.77
N ALA A 30 -30.39 45.14 -17.90
CA ALA A 30 -30.71 43.88 -18.58
C ALA A 30 -30.68 42.72 -17.59
N GLU A 31 -31.79 41.99 -17.49
CA GLU A 31 -31.82 40.69 -16.81
C GLU A 31 -30.74 39.80 -17.40
N LYS A 32 -29.73 39.49 -16.58
CA LYS A 32 -28.83 38.38 -16.87
C LYS A 32 -29.71 37.17 -17.15
N ARG A 33 -29.59 36.62 -18.36
CA ARG A 33 -30.18 35.35 -18.74
C ARG A 33 -29.98 34.36 -17.60
N ARG A 34 -31.04 33.92 -16.92
CA ARG A 34 -31.03 32.76 -16.04
C ARG A 34 -30.56 31.62 -16.93
N SER A 35 -29.36 31.10 -16.65
CA SER A 35 -28.94 29.80 -17.16
C SER A 35 -30.01 28.79 -16.80
N SER A 36 -30.44 27.97 -17.75
CA SER A 36 -31.39 26.88 -17.53
C SER A 36 -31.00 26.17 -16.22
N ALA A 37 -31.97 26.01 -15.32
CA ALA A 37 -31.71 25.29 -14.06
C ALA A 37 -31.10 23.93 -14.38
N PRO A 38 -30.03 23.52 -13.68
CA PRO A 38 -29.40 22.22 -13.91
C PRO A 38 -30.46 21.13 -13.77
N GLY A 39 -30.39 20.10 -14.65
CA GLY A 39 -31.30 18.96 -14.58
C GLY A 39 -31.26 18.31 -13.19
N PRO A 40 -32.31 17.62 -12.74
CA PRO A 40 -32.44 17.10 -11.39
C PRO A 40 -31.32 16.11 -11.00
N ASP A 41 -30.69 15.50 -11.97
CA ASP A 41 -29.60 14.55 -11.76
C ASP A 41 -28.19 15.13 -11.95
N SER A 42 -28.08 16.43 -12.25
CA SER A 42 -26.79 17.09 -12.40
C SER A 42 -26.02 17.17 -11.08
N LEU A 43 -24.68 17.19 -11.15
CA LEU A 43 -23.83 17.29 -9.98
C LEU A 43 -24.12 18.53 -9.12
N PRO A 44 -24.33 19.75 -9.66
CA PRO A 44 -24.74 20.92 -8.87
C PRO A 44 -26.04 20.72 -8.10
N ALA A 45 -27.08 20.13 -8.75
CA ALA A 45 -28.34 19.83 -8.10
C ALA A 45 -28.18 18.80 -6.97
N ARG A 46 -27.28 17.86 -7.12
CA ARG A 46 -26.92 16.89 -6.06
C ARG A 46 -26.21 17.57 -4.91
N VAL A 47 -25.22 18.44 -5.18
CA VAL A 47 -24.55 19.24 -4.15
C VAL A 47 -25.56 20.01 -3.31
N GLU A 48 -26.51 20.68 -3.95
CA GLU A 48 -27.59 21.43 -3.27
C GLU A 48 -28.43 20.51 -2.38
N ARG A 49 -28.89 19.38 -2.90
CA ARG A 49 -29.73 18.42 -2.14
C ARG A 49 -29.01 17.79 -0.96
N GLU A 50 -27.73 17.45 -1.10
CA GLU A 50 -26.98 16.77 -0.05
C GLU A 50 -26.39 17.72 1.00
N SER A 51 -26.11 18.97 0.62
CA SER A 51 -25.53 19.96 1.53
C SER A 51 -26.57 20.93 2.13
N GLY A 52 -27.72 21.09 1.48
CA GLY A 52 -28.68 22.12 1.80
C GLY A 52 -28.22 23.55 1.45
N MET A 53 -27.15 23.66 0.62
CA MET A 53 -26.49 24.92 0.26
C MET A 53 -26.45 25.07 -1.25
N ALA A 54 -26.55 26.34 -1.73
CA ALA A 54 -26.28 26.59 -3.14
C ALA A 54 -24.88 26.10 -3.55
N PRO A 55 -24.69 25.58 -4.76
CA PRO A 55 -23.41 25.02 -5.22
C PRO A 55 -22.22 25.96 -5.07
N GLU A 56 -22.43 27.28 -5.25
CA GLU A 56 -21.43 28.32 -5.11
C GLU A 56 -20.99 28.50 -3.64
N GLN A 57 -21.90 28.22 -2.69
CA GLN A 57 -21.64 28.36 -1.24
C GLN A 57 -21.11 27.07 -0.62
N ALA A 58 -21.38 25.91 -1.22
CA ALA A 58 -20.93 24.62 -0.72
C ALA A 58 -19.40 24.53 -0.66
N SER A 59 -18.86 23.92 0.41
CA SER A 59 -17.42 23.73 0.57
C SER A 59 -16.87 22.70 -0.42
N PRO A 60 -15.54 22.68 -0.69
CA PRO A 60 -14.93 21.63 -1.49
C PRO A 60 -15.24 20.22 -0.99
N TYR A 61 -15.34 20.03 0.34
CA TYR A 61 -15.73 18.74 0.92
C TYR A 61 -17.15 18.31 0.54
N MET A 62 -18.12 19.22 0.55
CA MET A 62 -19.50 18.92 0.12
C MET A 62 -19.56 18.53 -1.36
N TRP A 63 -18.79 19.22 -2.20
CA TRP A 63 -18.63 18.88 -3.61
C TRP A 63 -18.01 17.50 -3.82
N MET A 64 -16.91 17.20 -3.11
CA MET A 64 -16.24 15.89 -3.15
C MET A 64 -17.22 14.78 -2.77
N ARG A 65 -17.96 14.95 -1.67
CA ARG A 65 -18.91 13.97 -1.17
C ARG A 65 -20.05 13.72 -2.16
N ALA A 66 -20.65 14.76 -2.72
CA ALA A 66 -21.72 14.65 -3.72
C ALA A 66 -21.22 13.95 -5.01
N ALA A 67 -20.01 14.29 -5.48
CA ALA A 67 -19.39 13.64 -6.63
C ALA A 67 -19.08 12.18 -6.37
N ALA A 68 -18.58 11.84 -5.19
CA ALA A 68 -18.30 10.47 -4.77
C ALA A 68 -19.59 9.62 -4.71
N HIS A 69 -20.68 10.16 -4.12
CA HIS A 69 -21.97 9.47 -4.10
C HIS A 69 -22.57 9.29 -5.50
N ALA A 70 -22.44 10.30 -6.39
CA ALA A 70 -22.88 10.18 -7.78
C ALA A 70 -22.14 9.07 -8.51
N SER A 71 -20.81 9.06 -8.38
CA SER A 71 -19.93 8.04 -8.98
C SER A 71 -20.22 6.65 -8.41
N ARG A 72 -20.35 6.53 -7.08
CA ARG A 72 -20.64 5.26 -6.40
C ARG A 72 -21.99 4.68 -6.84
N ALA A 73 -23.01 5.51 -7.09
CA ALA A 73 -24.32 5.03 -7.58
C ALA A 73 -24.18 4.32 -8.93
N GLN A 74 -23.46 4.91 -9.89
CA GLN A 74 -23.18 4.27 -11.18
C GLN A 74 -22.33 3.00 -11.03
N LEU A 75 -21.32 3.03 -10.15
CA LEU A 75 -20.48 1.86 -9.86
C LEU A 75 -21.29 0.71 -9.22
N ALA A 76 -22.29 1.00 -8.40
CA ALA A 76 -23.16 -0.01 -7.82
C ALA A 76 -24.02 -0.71 -8.89
N GLU A 77 -24.49 0.02 -9.92
CA GLU A 77 -25.15 -0.58 -11.07
C GLU A 77 -24.22 -1.52 -11.84
N ARG A 78 -22.98 -1.09 -12.13
CA ARG A 78 -21.95 -1.93 -12.77
C ARG A 78 -21.63 -3.15 -11.93
N MET A 79 -21.57 -3.03 -10.60
CA MET A 79 -21.34 -4.17 -9.69
C MET A 79 -22.47 -5.20 -9.82
N ASN A 80 -23.74 -4.78 -9.84
CA ASN A 80 -24.86 -5.69 -10.03
C ASN A 80 -24.81 -6.41 -11.38
N LEU A 81 -24.45 -5.69 -12.45
CA LEU A 81 -24.27 -6.29 -13.79
C LEU A 81 -23.12 -7.30 -13.78
N SER A 82 -21.97 -6.97 -13.21
CA SER A 82 -20.81 -7.85 -13.10
C SER A 82 -21.15 -9.13 -12.34
N LEU A 83 -21.80 -9.02 -11.17
CA LEU A 83 -22.17 -10.19 -10.35
C LEU A 83 -23.21 -11.09 -11.03
N ARG A 84 -24.17 -10.51 -11.79
CA ARG A 84 -25.14 -11.29 -12.58
C ARG A 84 -24.46 -12.03 -13.72
N ASP A 85 -23.54 -11.38 -14.43
CA ASP A 85 -22.77 -11.98 -15.51
C ASP A 85 -21.89 -13.12 -15.01
N ASP A 86 -21.19 -12.95 -13.89
CA ASP A 86 -20.39 -13.98 -13.26
C ASP A 86 -21.19 -15.24 -12.93
N ARG A 87 -22.40 -15.07 -12.40
CA ARG A 87 -23.32 -16.19 -12.13
C ARG A 87 -23.79 -16.85 -13.42
N ARG A 88 -24.22 -16.06 -14.41
CA ARG A 88 -24.72 -16.54 -15.70
C ARG A 88 -23.69 -17.38 -16.46
N THR A 89 -22.40 -16.96 -16.37
CA THR A 89 -21.28 -17.62 -17.05
C THR A 89 -20.61 -18.69 -16.17
N GLU A 90 -21.10 -18.90 -14.96
CA GLU A 90 -20.49 -19.77 -13.95
C GLU A 90 -18.99 -19.54 -13.80
N ALA A 91 -18.56 -18.29 -13.84
CA ALA A 91 -17.17 -17.90 -13.85
C ALA A 91 -16.46 -18.29 -12.55
N LYS A 92 -15.21 -18.80 -12.68
CA LYS A 92 -14.34 -18.98 -11.53
C LYS A 92 -13.96 -17.62 -10.95
N ARG A 93 -14.10 -17.45 -9.64
CA ARG A 93 -13.82 -16.19 -8.93
C ARG A 93 -12.51 -16.23 -8.18
N VAL A 94 -11.78 -15.13 -8.22
CA VAL A 94 -10.58 -14.89 -7.43
C VAL A 94 -10.92 -14.15 -6.16
N HIS A 95 -10.50 -14.69 -5.02
CA HIS A 95 -10.64 -14.10 -3.70
C HIS A 95 -9.26 -13.78 -3.16
N TYR A 96 -8.92 -12.49 -3.11
CA TYR A 96 -7.60 -12.00 -2.73
C TYR A 96 -7.63 -11.54 -1.27
N LEU A 97 -7.04 -12.32 -0.36
CA LEU A 97 -7.00 -12.06 1.08
C LEU A 97 -5.74 -11.30 1.43
N SER A 98 -5.89 -10.12 2.02
CA SER A 98 -4.75 -9.30 2.43
C SER A 98 -5.08 -8.49 3.69
N MET A 99 -4.11 -8.36 4.60
CA MET A 99 -4.21 -7.46 5.74
C MET A 99 -4.18 -5.99 5.34
N GLU A 100 -3.69 -5.66 4.14
CA GLU A 100 -3.53 -4.30 3.66
C GLU A 100 -4.14 -4.09 2.26
N PHE A 101 -4.85 -2.98 2.09
CA PHE A 101 -5.25 -2.44 0.81
C PHE A 101 -5.02 -0.93 0.78
N LEU A 102 -3.85 -0.50 0.29
CA LEU A 102 -3.48 0.92 0.24
C LEU A 102 -4.12 1.59 -0.98
N MET A 103 -5.41 1.90 -0.88
CA MET A 103 -6.25 2.37 -1.99
C MET A 103 -5.89 3.78 -2.47
N GLY A 104 -5.55 4.69 -1.56
CA GLY A 104 -5.44 6.11 -1.86
C GLY A 104 -6.80 6.75 -2.10
N ARG A 105 -6.82 8.00 -2.60
CA ARG A 105 -8.04 8.71 -2.99
C ARG A 105 -8.73 8.02 -4.16
N ALA A 106 -10.06 7.97 -4.14
CA ALA A 106 -10.85 7.21 -5.10
C ALA A 106 -11.55 8.09 -6.16
N LEU A 107 -11.87 9.35 -5.86
CA LEU A 107 -12.68 10.20 -6.73
C LEU A 107 -12.07 10.39 -8.12
N GLY A 108 -10.78 10.76 -8.19
CA GLY A 108 -10.11 10.93 -9.48
C GLY A 108 -10.11 9.65 -10.32
N ASN A 109 -9.89 8.49 -9.69
CA ASN A 109 -9.92 7.20 -10.37
C ASN A 109 -11.34 6.82 -10.85
N ALA A 110 -12.37 7.09 -10.03
CA ALA A 110 -13.76 6.83 -10.39
C ALA A 110 -14.22 7.73 -11.55
N LEU A 111 -13.91 9.04 -11.50
CA LEU A 111 -14.21 9.98 -12.59
C LEU A 111 -13.53 9.57 -13.91
N ALA A 112 -12.28 9.11 -13.85
CA ALA A 112 -11.57 8.61 -15.03
C ALA A 112 -12.21 7.34 -15.60
N ALA A 113 -12.55 6.38 -14.77
CA ALA A 113 -13.14 5.11 -15.19
C ALA A 113 -14.59 5.26 -15.72
N LEU A 114 -15.31 6.27 -15.22
CA LEU A 114 -16.68 6.59 -15.65
C LEU A 114 -16.72 7.58 -16.81
N GLY A 115 -15.58 8.20 -17.19
CA GLY A 115 -15.53 9.24 -18.23
C GLY A 115 -16.15 10.58 -17.81
N LEU A 116 -16.21 10.86 -16.50
CA LEU A 116 -16.92 12.00 -15.92
C LEU A 116 -16.06 13.22 -15.60
N HIS A 117 -14.74 13.17 -15.86
CA HIS A 117 -13.82 14.30 -15.54
C HIS A 117 -14.26 15.62 -16.17
N GLY A 118 -14.62 15.62 -17.46
CA GLY A 118 -15.01 16.85 -18.15
C GLY A 118 -16.29 17.46 -17.59
N GLU A 119 -17.28 16.64 -17.26
CA GLU A 119 -18.53 17.09 -16.65
C GLU A 119 -18.30 17.63 -15.24
N PHE A 120 -17.52 16.91 -14.43
CA PHE A 120 -17.11 17.32 -13.09
C PHE A 120 -16.41 18.68 -13.11
N ASP A 121 -15.40 18.84 -13.97
CA ASP A 121 -14.62 20.07 -14.10
C ASP A 121 -15.49 21.24 -14.54
N ALA A 122 -16.35 21.04 -15.52
CA ALA A 122 -17.26 22.07 -16.01
C ALA A 122 -18.24 22.52 -14.92
N ALA A 123 -18.84 21.57 -14.19
CA ALA A 123 -19.77 21.84 -13.11
C ALA A 123 -19.11 22.60 -11.94
N ALA A 124 -17.92 22.17 -11.52
CA ALA A 124 -17.16 22.82 -10.44
C ALA A 124 -16.79 24.25 -10.81
N ARG A 125 -16.24 24.47 -12.02
CA ARG A 125 -15.84 25.81 -12.50
C ARG A 125 -17.04 26.75 -12.66
N ALA A 126 -18.19 26.24 -13.13
CA ALA A 126 -19.43 27.03 -13.25
C ALA A 126 -19.92 27.54 -11.88
N ALA A 127 -19.67 26.80 -10.81
CA ALA A 127 -19.95 27.20 -9.43
C ALA A 127 -18.78 28.00 -8.77
N GLY A 128 -17.77 28.42 -9.54
CA GLY A 128 -16.63 29.18 -9.04
C GLY A 128 -15.63 28.35 -8.18
N LYS A 129 -15.66 27.01 -8.28
CA LYS A 129 -14.74 26.11 -7.56
C LYS A 129 -13.58 25.68 -8.43
N GLN A 130 -12.44 25.39 -7.79
CA GLN A 130 -11.31 24.75 -8.47
C GLN A 130 -11.46 23.22 -8.33
N PRO A 131 -11.49 22.46 -9.43
CA PRO A 131 -11.62 20.99 -9.38
C PRO A 131 -10.51 20.33 -8.54
N GLY A 132 -9.28 20.85 -8.62
CA GLY A 132 -8.14 20.36 -7.84
C GLY A 132 -8.38 20.43 -6.33
N ASP A 133 -8.92 21.55 -5.84
CA ASP A 133 -9.22 21.73 -4.41
C ASP A 133 -10.25 20.71 -3.91
N ILE A 134 -11.22 20.35 -4.79
CA ILE A 134 -12.25 19.35 -4.48
C ILE A 134 -11.61 17.94 -4.38
N LEU A 135 -10.68 17.61 -5.28
CA LEU A 135 -9.99 16.32 -5.24
C LEU A 135 -9.00 16.20 -4.07
N GLU A 136 -8.43 17.34 -3.63
CA GLU A 136 -7.44 17.34 -2.54
C GLU A 136 -8.05 17.15 -1.14
N VAL A 137 -9.34 17.47 -0.93
CA VAL A 137 -9.97 17.30 0.38
C VAL A 137 -10.40 15.86 0.67
N GLU A 138 -10.35 14.96 -0.30
CA GLU A 138 -10.58 13.53 -0.07
C GLU A 138 -9.45 12.94 0.76
N ALA A 139 -9.80 12.26 1.86
CA ALA A 139 -8.82 11.54 2.67
C ALA A 139 -8.31 10.29 1.92
N ASP A 140 -7.03 9.98 2.04
CA ASP A 140 -6.51 8.66 1.68
C ASP A 140 -7.14 7.60 2.61
N ALA A 141 -7.70 6.54 2.04
CA ALA A 141 -8.22 5.44 2.84
C ALA A 141 -7.07 4.74 3.57
N ALA A 142 -7.07 4.80 4.92
CA ALA A 142 -5.97 4.34 5.75
C ALA A 142 -6.03 2.82 6.00
N LEU A 143 -6.10 2.03 4.94
CA LEU A 143 -6.28 0.57 4.94
C LEU A 143 -4.99 -0.19 4.61
N GLY A 144 -3.85 0.48 4.60
CA GLY A 144 -2.56 -0.13 4.28
C GLY A 144 -1.40 0.77 4.65
N ASN A 145 -0.18 0.22 4.56
CA ASN A 145 1.05 0.91 4.95
C ASN A 145 2.03 1.09 3.79
N GLY A 146 2.30 0.04 3.03
CA GLY A 146 3.43 0.01 2.11
C GLY A 146 3.20 -0.71 0.80
N GLY A 147 4.29 -1.31 0.27
CA GLY A 147 4.30 -1.98 -1.03
C GLY A 147 3.30 -3.11 -1.16
N LEU A 148 3.13 -3.92 -0.11
CA LEU A 148 2.19 -5.04 -0.08
C LEU A 148 0.74 -4.56 -0.26
N GLY A 149 0.32 -3.58 0.53
CA GLY A 149 -1.04 -3.02 0.44
C GLY A 149 -1.28 -2.25 -0.86
N ARG A 150 -0.24 -1.55 -1.39
CA ARG A 150 -0.40 -0.87 -2.68
C ARG A 150 -0.43 -1.86 -3.85
N LEU A 151 0.29 -2.97 -3.78
CA LEU A 151 0.20 -4.04 -4.77
C LEU A 151 -1.22 -4.61 -4.82
N ALA A 152 -1.80 -4.94 -3.67
CA ALA A 152 -3.18 -5.42 -3.57
C ALA A 152 -4.18 -4.44 -4.20
N ALA A 153 -4.02 -3.13 -3.97
CA ALA A 153 -4.84 -2.09 -4.59
C ALA A 153 -4.65 -2.00 -6.12
N CYS A 154 -3.41 -2.13 -6.62
CA CYS A 154 -3.14 -2.20 -8.07
C CYS A 154 -3.76 -3.45 -8.69
N PHE A 155 -3.77 -4.57 -7.97
CA PHE A 155 -4.36 -5.82 -8.45
C PHE A 155 -5.88 -5.72 -8.59
N LEU A 156 -6.58 -5.08 -7.66
CA LEU A 156 -8.03 -4.85 -7.81
C LEU A 156 -8.37 -3.99 -9.03
N ASP A 157 -7.61 -2.93 -9.29
CA ASP A 157 -7.74 -2.12 -10.51
C ASP A 157 -7.54 -2.96 -11.78
N SER A 158 -6.48 -3.78 -11.82
CA SER A 158 -6.18 -4.63 -12.97
C SER A 158 -7.16 -5.80 -13.13
N LEU A 159 -7.61 -6.42 -12.04
CA LEU A 159 -8.63 -7.47 -12.06
C LEU A 159 -9.94 -6.95 -12.66
N ALA A 160 -10.37 -5.75 -12.23
CA ALA A 160 -11.54 -5.08 -12.80
C ALA A 160 -11.34 -4.74 -14.28
N THR A 161 -10.19 -4.14 -14.64
CA THR A 161 -9.89 -3.73 -16.02
C THR A 161 -9.82 -4.92 -16.98
N LEU A 162 -9.31 -6.06 -16.53
CA LEU A 162 -9.18 -7.28 -17.30
C LEU A 162 -10.40 -8.22 -17.22
N GLY A 163 -11.48 -7.76 -16.62
CA GLY A 163 -12.73 -8.48 -16.55
C GLY A 163 -12.69 -9.77 -15.69
N VAL A 164 -11.71 -9.90 -14.80
CA VAL A 164 -11.59 -11.07 -13.90
C VAL A 164 -12.57 -10.96 -12.75
N PRO A 165 -13.50 -11.90 -12.56
CA PRO A 165 -14.40 -11.93 -11.41
C PRO A 165 -13.61 -12.01 -10.11
N SER A 166 -13.73 -10.99 -9.24
CA SER A 166 -12.84 -10.91 -8.08
C SER A 166 -13.41 -10.16 -6.89
N PHE A 167 -12.99 -10.61 -5.71
CA PHE A 167 -13.16 -9.95 -4.43
C PHE A 167 -11.82 -9.81 -3.72
N GLY A 168 -11.49 -8.62 -3.25
CA GLY A 168 -10.51 -8.41 -2.20
C GLY A 168 -11.18 -8.53 -0.83
N TYR A 169 -10.48 -9.09 0.14
CA TYR A 169 -10.93 -9.18 1.53
C TYR A 169 -9.91 -8.57 2.45
N GLY A 170 -10.33 -7.60 3.29
CA GLY A 170 -9.50 -6.89 4.23
C GLY A 170 -10.23 -6.50 5.50
N LEU A 171 -9.53 -5.82 6.41
CA LEU A 171 -10.10 -5.22 7.61
C LEU A 171 -10.37 -3.74 7.41
N ARG A 172 -11.47 -3.25 7.99
CA ARG A 172 -11.85 -1.84 7.99
C ARG A 172 -11.19 -1.14 9.18
N TYR A 173 -9.90 -0.78 9.04
CA TYR A 173 -9.19 -0.07 10.11
C TYR A 173 -9.73 1.34 10.32
N ARG A 174 -10.02 1.70 11.56
CA ARG A 174 -10.57 3.00 11.93
C ARG A 174 -9.49 4.10 11.94
N TYR A 175 -8.29 3.76 12.38
CA TYR A 175 -7.19 4.71 12.58
C TYR A 175 -5.97 4.37 11.71
N GLY A 176 -6.11 3.48 10.72
CA GLY A 176 -5.05 3.06 9.83
C GLY A 176 -3.86 2.47 10.59
N MET A 177 -2.65 2.76 10.10
CA MET A 177 -1.42 2.48 10.84
C MET A 177 -1.16 3.63 11.85
N PHE A 178 -0.97 4.85 11.38
CA PHE A 178 -0.90 6.12 12.10
C PHE A 178 -0.65 7.28 11.12
N VAL A 179 -0.93 8.49 11.56
CA VAL A 179 -0.38 9.73 10.96
C VAL A 179 1.00 9.98 11.55
N GLN A 180 1.99 10.18 10.68
CA GLN A 180 3.34 10.56 11.10
C GLN A 180 3.43 12.07 11.27
N ARG A 181 3.73 12.52 12.48
CA ARG A 181 4.16 13.89 12.77
C ARG A 181 5.65 13.91 13.07
N ILE A 182 6.28 15.04 12.79
CA ILE A 182 7.68 15.24 13.14
C ILE A 182 7.75 16.38 14.17
N HIS A 183 8.29 16.06 15.33
CA HIS A 183 8.55 17.05 16.38
C HIS A 183 10.01 16.94 16.81
N ASP A 184 10.75 18.05 16.75
CA ASP A 184 12.20 18.08 17.00
C ASP A 184 12.99 17.00 16.25
N GLY A 185 12.60 16.76 14.99
CA GLY A 185 13.20 15.74 14.12
C GLY A 185 12.78 14.30 14.45
N GLN A 186 11.96 14.09 15.46
CA GLN A 186 11.49 12.74 15.83
C GLN A 186 10.13 12.44 15.26
N GLN A 187 9.94 11.18 14.84
CA GLN A 187 8.62 10.68 14.47
C GLN A 187 7.75 10.50 15.71
N ILE A 188 6.54 11.09 15.65
CA ILE A 188 5.44 10.88 16.60
C ILE A 188 4.27 10.29 15.81
N GLU A 189 3.62 9.29 16.39
CA GLU A 189 2.46 8.62 15.81
C GLU A 189 1.16 9.18 16.40
N GLU A 190 0.24 9.58 15.51
CA GLU A 190 -1.12 10.00 15.85
C GLU A 190 -2.14 9.13 15.15
N PRO A 191 -3.36 8.95 15.70
CA PRO A 191 -4.42 8.22 14.99
C PRO A 191 -4.75 8.85 13.64
N ASP A 192 -4.87 8.02 12.59
CA ASP A 192 -5.35 8.45 11.29
C ASP A 192 -6.89 8.33 11.24
N ASP A 193 -7.59 9.37 11.71
CA ASP A 193 -9.05 9.38 11.82
C ASP A 193 -9.74 9.69 10.47
N TRP A 194 -9.39 8.91 9.43
CA TRP A 194 -9.88 9.08 8.06
C TRP A 194 -11.39 8.84 7.92
N LEU A 195 -12.00 8.12 8.87
CA LEU A 195 -13.45 7.84 8.92
C LEU A 195 -14.26 8.88 9.72
N ARG A 196 -13.66 9.96 10.19
CA ARG A 196 -14.30 10.97 11.04
C ARG A 196 -15.64 11.50 10.48
N HIS A 197 -15.70 11.64 9.17
CA HIS A 197 -16.89 12.13 8.47
C HIS A 197 -17.60 11.05 7.64
N GLY A 198 -17.32 9.78 7.95
CA GLY A 198 -17.74 8.62 7.17
C GLY A 198 -16.93 8.48 5.87
N ASN A 199 -17.20 7.41 5.15
CA ASN A 199 -16.58 7.15 3.86
C ASN A 199 -17.65 7.11 2.76
N PRO A 200 -17.68 8.05 1.80
CA PRO A 200 -18.72 8.10 0.78
C PRO A 200 -18.66 6.92 -0.21
N TRP A 201 -17.58 6.16 -0.23
CA TRP A 201 -17.34 5.06 -1.17
C TRP A 201 -17.84 3.70 -0.69
N GLU A 202 -18.08 3.53 0.61
CA GLU A 202 -18.51 2.27 1.19
C GLU A 202 -20.01 2.05 1.03
N LEU A 203 -20.37 0.79 0.77
CA LEU A 203 -21.72 0.26 0.86
C LEU A 203 -21.75 -0.71 2.04
N GLU A 204 -22.39 -0.31 3.13
CA GLU A 204 -22.66 -1.22 4.23
C GLU A 204 -23.60 -2.35 3.78
N ARG A 205 -23.29 -3.58 4.23
CA ARG A 205 -24.06 -4.79 3.93
C ARG A 205 -24.62 -5.39 5.22
N PRO A 206 -25.69 -4.82 5.79
CA PRO A 206 -26.23 -5.30 7.04
C PRO A 206 -26.73 -6.75 6.99
N GLU A 207 -27.06 -7.23 5.78
CA GLU A 207 -27.47 -8.60 5.49
C GLU A 207 -26.30 -9.60 5.49
N VAL A 208 -25.05 -9.12 5.47
CA VAL A 208 -23.85 -9.95 5.47
C VAL A 208 -23.18 -9.86 6.82
N ARG A 209 -23.47 -10.87 7.64
CA ARG A 209 -22.95 -10.93 9.02
C ARG A 209 -22.56 -12.35 9.37
N TYR A 210 -21.28 -12.54 9.78
CA TYR A 210 -20.74 -13.84 10.12
C TYR A 210 -20.27 -13.89 11.57
N PRO A 211 -20.56 -14.99 12.32
CA PRO A 211 -20.02 -15.19 13.66
C PRO A 211 -18.54 -15.57 13.59
N VAL A 212 -17.73 -14.99 14.45
CA VAL A 212 -16.31 -15.30 14.62
C VAL A 212 -16.08 -15.70 16.08
N GLY A 213 -15.77 -16.97 16.31
CA GLY A 213 -15.51 -17.50 17.65
C GLY A 213 -14.05 -17.35 18.05
N LEU A 214 -13.78 -17.20 19.34
CA LEU A 214 -12.44 -17.15 19.92
C LEU A 214 -12.37 -17.97 21.20
N ALA A 215 -11.19 -18.49 21.49
CA ALA A 215 -10.90 -19.30 22.69
C ALA A 215 -11.84 -20.53 22.85
N GLY A 216 -12.05 -20.98 24.06
CA GLY A 216 -12.98 -22.10 24.37
C GLY A 216 -12.32 -23.46 24.25
N ARG A 217 -13.11 -24.48 23.86
CA ARG A 217 -12.65 -25.88 23.85
C ARG A 217 -13.23 -26.68 22.69
N VAL A 218 -12.51 -27.71 22.28
CA VAL A 218 -13.00 -28.72 21.35
C VAL A 218 -13.67 -29.86 22.13
N VAL A 219 -14.86 -30.26 21.70
CA VAL A 219 -15.57 -31.41 22.23
C VAL A 219 -15.72 -32.48 21.14
N THR A 220 -15.79 -33.72 21.55
CA THR A 220 -16.10 -34.85 20.66
C THR A 220 -17.44 -35.43 21.09
N ASP A 221 -18.38 -35.47 20.17
CA ASP A 221 -19.68 -36.06 20.37
C ASP A 221 -20.03 -37.06 19.23
N GLY A 222 -21.24 -37.59 19.20
CA GLY A 222 -21.67 -38.54 18.17
C GLY A 222 -21.66 -37.99 16.72
N SER A 223 -21.55 -36.67 16.55
CA SER A 223 -21.47 -35.99 15.27
C SER A 223 -20.01 -35.68 14.85
N GLY A 224 -19.02 -35.95 15.70
CA GLY A 224 -17.61 -35.72 15.45
C GLY A 224 -16.98 -34.69 16.38
N ARG A 225 -15.96 -34.00 15.90
CA ARG A 225 -15.28 -32.89 16.63
C ARG A 225 -15.99 -31.56 16.39
N ARG A 226 -16.26 -30.84 17.48
CA ARG A 226 -16.92 -29.56 17.45
C ARG A 226 -16.22 -28.55 18.35
N TRP A 227 -15.91 -27.37 17.83
CA TRP A 227 -15.41 -26.26 18.62
C TRP A 227 -16.54 -25.50 19.30
N LEU A 228 -16.41 -25.29 20.62
CA LEU A 228 -17.27 -24.45 21.43
C LEU A 228 -16.47 -23.20 21.83
N PRO A 229 -16.58 -22.07 21.09
CA PRO A 229 -15.86 -20.86 21.43
C PRO A 229 -16.36 -20.29 22.77
N ALA A 230 -15.46 -19.69 23.55
CA ALA A 230 -15.78 -18.98 24.77
C ALA A 230 -16.21 -17.53 24.50
N GLU A 231 -15.69 -16.93 23.45
CA GLU A 231 -16.01 -15.58 23.01
C GLU A 231 -16.56 -15.62 21.58
N GLN A 232 -17.50 -14.72 21.28
CA GLN A 232 -18.05 -14.60 19.94
C GLN A 232 -18.19 -13.14 19.54
N LEU A 233 -17.61 -12.81 18.39
CA LEU A 233 -17.79 -11.54 17.67
C LEU A 233 -18.63 -11.79 16.42
N TYR A 234 -19.08 -10.71 15.81
CA TYR A 234 -19.70 -10.74 14.49
C TYR A 234 -18.90 -9.84 13.53
N ALA A 235 -18.64 -10.35 12.33
CA ALA A 235 -18.07 -9.59 11.24
C ALA A 235 -19.19 -9.05 10.35
N GLY A 236 -19.31 -7.72 10.24
CA GLY A 236 -20.20 -7.04 9.29
C GLY A 236 -19.41 -6.53 8.09
N ALA A 237 -20.03 -6.58 6.92
CA ALA A 237 -19.36 -6.27 5.67
C ALA A 237 -19.59 -4.83 5.19
N TYR A 238 -18.53 -4.23 4.66
CA TYR A 238 -18.52 -2.97 3.92
C TYR A 238 -17.87 -3.20 2.56
N ASP A 239 -18.60 -2.94 1.48
CA ASP A 239 -18.11 -3.12 0.11
C ASP A 239 -17.63 -1.80 -0.48
N PHE A 240 -16.37 -1.77 -0.96
CA PHE A 240 -15.81 -0.69 -1.76
C PHE A 240 -15.68 -1.18 -3.20
N ILE A 241 -16.25 -0.42 -4.15
CA ILE A 241 -16.30 -0.83 -5.56
C ILE A 241 -15.11 -0.23 -6.31
N VAL A 242 -14.31 -1.09 -6.93
CA VAL A 242 -13.15 -0.69 -7.74
C VAL A 242 -13.52 -0.81 -9.23
N PRO A 243 -13.60 0.31 -9.95
CA PRO A 243 -13.94 0.27 -11.37
C PRO A 243 -12.79 -0.22 -12.23
N GLY A 244 -13.12 -0.94 -13.30
CA GLY A 244 -12.19 -1.21 -14.39
C GLY A 244 -12.12 -0.05 -15.37
N HIS A 245 -10.97 0.12 -16.03
CA HIS A 245 -10.76 1.14 -17.03
C HIS A 245 -11.27 0.67 -18.41
N ALA A 246 -12.02 1.53 -19.09
CA ALA A 246 -12.61 1.25 -20.42
C ALA A 246 -13.46 -0.04 -20.46
N THR A 247 -14.09 -0.41 -19.35
CA THR A 247 -14.98 -1.58 -19.21
C THR A 247 -16.10 -1.30 -18.20
N GLU A 248 -17.18 -2.03 -18.30
CA GLU A 248 -18.29 -2.00 -17.32
C GLU A 248 -18.01 -2.92 -16.11
N ARG A 249 -16.90 -3.67 -16.12
CA ARG A 249 -16.54 -4.60 -15.06
C ARG A 249 -16.00 -3.86 -13.84
N VAL A 250 -16.25 -4.42 -12.67
CA VAL A 250 -15.73 -3.94 -11.41
C VAL A 250 -15.17 -5.10 -10.57
N ALA A 251 -14.24 -4.79 -9.68
CA ALA A 251 -13.86 -5.63 -8.56
C ALA A 251 -14.46 -5.07 -7.26
N VAL A 252 -14.62 -5.90 -6.25
CA VAL A 252 -15.15 -5.49 -4.95
C VAL A 252 -14.09 -5.71 -3.88
N LEU A 253 -13.81 -4.68 -3.09
CA LEU A 253 -13.06 -4.82 -1.83
C LEU A 253 -14.07 -4.92 -0.70
N ARG A 254 -14.22 -6.10 -0.11
CA ARG A 254 -15.02 -6.34 1.09
C ARG A 254 -14.17 -6.18 2.32
N GLN A 255 -14.57 -5.26 3.18
CA GLN A 255 -13.89 -4.93 4.43
C GLN A 255 -14.74 -5.39 5.60
N TRP A 256 -14.11 -6.01 6.60
CA TRP A 256 -14.78 -6.52 7.78
C TRP A 256 -14.66 -5.56 8.96
N GLN A 257 -15.79 -5.26 9.58
CA GLN A 257 -15.92 -4.54 10.83
C GLN A 257 -16.38 -5.50 11.94
N ALA A 258 -15.67 -5.50 13.05
CA ALA A 258 -16.03 -6.31 14.20
C ALA A 258 -17.14 -5.65 15.02
N TYR A 259 -18.09 -6.46 15.43
CA TYR A 259 -19.19 -6.10 16.32
C TYR A 259 -19.27 -7.12 17.47
N PRO A 260 -19.60 -6.68 18.70
CA PRO A 260 -19.83 -7.61 19.81
C PRO A 260 -21.14 -8.37 19.63
N SER A 261 -21.27 -9.52 20.30
CA SER A 261 -22.53 -10.27 20.39
C SER A 261 -23.59 -9.49 21.17
N GLN A 262 -23.16 -8.75 22.18
CA GLN A 262 -23.96 -7.83 22.97
C GLN A 262 -23.27 -6.46 23.02
N PRO A 263 -23.85 -5.39 22.46
CA PRO A 263 -23.17 -4.10 22.36
C PRO A 263 -22.95 -3.41 23.72
N VAL A 264 -23.88 -3.59 24.65
CA VAL A 264 -23.82 -2.96 25.99
C VAL A 264 -24.30 -3.96 27.03
N ASP A 265 -23.55 -4.12 28.12
CA ASP A 265 -24.07 -4.77 29.34
C ASP A 265 -25.01 -3.80 30.05
N PHE A 266 -26.31 -3.95 29.80
CA PHE A 266 -27.34 -3.07 30.33
C PHE A 266 -27.46 -3.18 31.84
N ALA A 267 -27.14 -4.32 32.43
CA ALA A 267 -27.15 -4.48 33.87
C ALA A 267 -26.00 -3.71 34.56
N ALA A 268 -24.80 -3.74 33.96
CA ALA A 268 -23.68 -2.92 34.43
C ALA A 268 -24.00 -1.43 34.28
N PHE A 269 -24.55 -1.02 33.11
CA PHE A 269 -24.96 0.37 32.86
C PHE A 269 -25.94 0.87 33.91
N SER A 270 -26.98 0.08 34.23
CA SER A 270 -28.01 0.41 35.23
C SER A 270 -27.47 0.54 36.65
N ARG A 271 -26.33 -0.09 36.96
CA ARG A 271 -25.64 0.02 38.25
C ARG A 271 -24.63 1.19 38.29
N GLY A 272 -24.52 1.97 37.20
CA GLY A 272 -23.54 3.07 37.10
C GLY A 272 -22.12 2.65 36.73
N ASP A 273 -21.89 1.37 36.43
CA ASP A 273 -20.62 0.87 35.90
C ASP A 273 -20.58 1.08 34.37
N PHE A 274 -20.33 2.30 33.92
CA PHE A 274 -20.31 2.64 32.51
C PHE A 274 -19.10 2.04 31.77
N ALA A 275 -17.98 1.88 32.46
CA ALA A 275 -16.79 1.25 31.87
C ALA A 275 -17.02 -0.25 31.61
N GLY A 276 -17.53 -0.98 32.61
CA GLY A 276 -17.91 -2.38 32.45
C GLY A 276 -19.02 -2.59 31.42
N ALA A 277 -19.99 -1.68 31.38
CA ALA A 277 -21.07 -1.72 30.39
C ALA A 277 -20.57 -1.58 28.93
N GLY A 278 -19.54 -0.80 28.69
CA GLY A 278 -18.94 -0.59 27.36
C GLY A 278 -17.86 -1.60 26.98
N ALA A 279 -17.40 -2.43 27.90
CA ALA A 279 -16.29 -3.35 27.67
C ALA A 279 -16.47 -4.30 26.46
N PRO A 280 -17.66 -4.89 26.22
CA PRO A 280 -17.87 -5.73 25.04
C PRO A 280 -17.70 -4.99 23.72
N MET A 281 -18.16 -3.74 23.65
CA MET A 281 -18.00 -2.88 22.48
C MET A 281 -16.51 -2.58 22.24
N LEU A 282 -15.78 -2.19 23.27
CA LEU A 282 -14.36 -1.90 23.19
C LEU A 282 -13.57 -3.12 22.73
N ALA A 283 -13.86 -4.31 23.29
CA ALA A 283 -13.19 -5.57 22.92
C ALA A 283 -13.38 -5.92 21.44
N ALA A 284 -14.54 -5.62 20.86
CA ALA A 284 -14.79 -5.81 19.44
C ALA A 284 -14.11 -4.72 18.58
N GLU A 285 -14.27 -3.45 18.96
CA GLU A 285 -13.72 -2.33 18.18
C GLU A 285 -12.20 -2.36 18.03
N VAL A 286 -11.46 -2.80 19.06
CA VAL A 286 -10.00 -2.88 19.06
C VAL A 286 -9.47 -3.74 17.90
N ILE A 287 -10.21 -4.74 17.44
CA ILE A 287 -9.87 -5.54 16.26
C ILE A 287 -9.66 -4.65 15.02
N ASN A 288 -10.43 -3.57 14.89
CA ASN A 288 -10.39 -2.67 13.73
C ASN A 288 -9.66 -1.35 14.00
N TRP A 289 -9.01 -1.16 15.15
CA TRP A 289 -8.43 0.16 15.42
C TRP A 289 -7.22 0.46 14.55
N VAL A 290 -6.18 -0.35 14.66
CA VAL A 290 -4.86 -0.05 14.09
C VAL A 290 -4.33 -1.24 13.30
N LEU A 291 -3.81 -0.95 12.12
CA LEU A 291 -3.02 -1.89 11.32
C LEU A 291 -1.65 -2.07 11.98
N TYR A 292 -1.24 -3.30 12.21
CA TYR A 292 0.04 -3.67 12.84
C TYR A 292 0.23 -3.08 14.25
N PRO A 293 -0.56 -3.54 15.25
CA PRO A 293 -0.26 -3.28 16.65
C PRO A 293 1.17 -3.66 16.99
N ASP A 294 1.75 -2.98 17.97
CA ASP A 294 3.09 -3.26 18.46
C ASP A 294 3.20 -4.70 18.99
N ASP A 295 3.97 -5.54 18.33
CA ASP A 295 4.16 -6.96 18.63
C ASP A 295 5.33 -7.25 19.58
N SER A 296 5.97 -6.23 20.11
CA SER A 296 6.97 -6.38 21.17
C SER A 296 6.34 -6.88 22.48
N THR A 297 5.04 -6.62 22.66
CA THR A 297 4.26 -7.04 23.84
C THR A 297 3.44 -8.31 23.56
N HIS A 298 3.13 -9.06 24.62
CA HIS A 298 2.25 -10.23 24.50
C HIS A 298 0.84 -9.84 24.02
N ALA A 299 0.26 -8.79 24.60
CA ALA A 299 -1.06 -8.29 24.23
C ALA A 299 -1.13 -7.81 22.77
N GLY A 300 -0.07 -7.17 22.29
CA GLY A 300 0.00 -6.75 20.88
C GLY A 300 0.06 -7.94 19.92
N ARG A 301 0.82 -8.99 20.26
CA ARG A 301 0.83 -10.25 19.50
C ARG A 301 -0.53 -10.94 19.48
N GLU A 302 -1.20 -11.00 20.64
CA GLU A 302 -2.57 -11.55 20.71
C GLU A 302 -3.55 -10.78 19.82
N LEU A 303 -3.49 -9.45 19.85
CA LEU A 303 -4.34 -8.61 18.99
C LEU A 303 -4.07 -8.88 17.51
N ARG A 304 -2.80 -9.00 17.09
CA ARG A 304 -2.45 -9.35 15.71
C ARG A 304 -3.02 -10.71 15.30
N LEU A 305 -2.87 -11.73 16.13
CA LEU A 305 -3.45 -13.05 15.86
C LEU A 305 -4.99 -12.97 15.71
N LYS A 306 -5.65 -12.23 16.61
CA LYS A 306 -7.10 -12.00 16.54
C LYS A 306 -7.51 -11.27 15.25
N GLN A 307 -6.75 -10.25 14.81
CA GLN A 307 -7.01 -9.54 13.57
C GLN A 307 -6.89 -10.47 12.35
N GLU A 308 -5.82 -11.26 12.28
CA GLU A 308 -5.59 -12.21 11.19
C GLU A 308 -6.70 -13.25 11.13
N TYR A 309 -7.04 -13.85 12.28
CA TYR A 309 -8.09 -14.85 12.33
C TYR A 309 -9.47 -14.23 12.02
N PHE A 310 -9.77 -13.04 12.54
CA PHE A 310 -11.03 -12.35 12.26
C PHE A 310 -11.23 -12.10 10.77
N LEU A 311 -10.17 -11.60 10.08
CA LEU A 311 -10.17 -11.42 8.63
C LEU A 311 -10.49 -12.72 7.92
N VAL A 312 -9.74 -13.79 8.21
CA VAL A 312 -9.85 -15.03 7.42
C VAL A 312 -11.13 -15.79 7.73
N SER A 313 -11.58 -15.81 8.99
CA SER A 313 -12.82 -16.49 9.38
C SER A 313 -14.04 -15.88 8.67
N ALA A 314 -14.17 -14.55 8.71
CA ALA A 314 -15.25 -13.86 8.02
C ALA A 314 -15.19 -14.08 6.50
N SER A 315 -13.98 -13.97 5.92
CA SER A 315 -13.79 -14.10 4.47
C SER A 315 -14.08 -15.50 3.96
N VAL A 316 -13.58 -16.54 4.63
CA VAL A 316 -13.80 -17.93 4.22
C VAL A 316 -15.28 -18.32 4.37
N GLN A 317 -15.95 -17.86 5.45
CA GLN A 317 -17.39 -18.05 5.61
C GLN A 317 -18.18 -17.40 4.46
N ASP A 318 -17.84 -16.17 4.07
CA ASP A 318 -18.48 -15.47 2.95
C ASP A 318 -18.25 -16.19 1.61
N ILE A 319 -17.02 -16.64 1.37
CA ILE A 319 -16.67 -17.38 0.15
C ILE A 319 -17.46 -18.68 0.03
N VAL A 320 -17.50 -19.48 1.10
CA VAL A 320 -18.23 -20.74 1.14
C VAL A 320 -19.76 -20.52 1.04
N ALA A 321 -20.28 -19.51 1.75
CA ALA A 321 -21.70 -19.19 1.70
C ALA A 321 -22.16 -18.76 0.30
N ARG A 322 -21.36 -17.91 -0.39
CA ARG A 322 -21.61 -17.49 -1.77
C ARG A 322 -21.56 -18.68 -2.73
N HIS A 323 -20.56 -19.54 -2.57
CA HIS A 323 -20.43 -20.75 -3.39
C HIS A 323 -21.63 -21.68 -3.21
N MET A 324 -22.05 -21.90 -1.97
CA MET A 324 -23.24 -22.71 -1.66
C MET A 324 -24.53 -22.09 -2.22
N ALA A 325 -24.67 -20.75 -2.17
CA ALA A 325 -25.81 -20.06 -2.76
C ALA A 325 -25.85 -20.19 -4.30
N ASP A 326 -24.68 -20.20 -4.96
CA ASP A 326 -24.60 -20.28 -6.41
C ASP A 326 -24.70 -21.74 -6.93
N TYR A 327 -24.14 -22.74 -6.18
CA TYR A 327 -23.98 -24.11 -6.70
C TYR A 327 -24.62 -25.22 -5.82
N GLY A 328 -24.94 -24.96 -4.56
CA GLY A 328 -25.56 -25.93 -3.63
C GLY A 328 -24.69 -27.10 -3.20
N ARG A 329 -23.39 -27.13 -3.56
CA ARG A 329 -22.47 -28.24 -3.31
C ARG A 329 -21.03 -27.73 -3.16
N LEU A 330 -20.14 -28.51 -2.51
CA LEU A 330 -18.76 -28.12 -2.19
C LEU A 330 -17.70 -28.97 -2.91
N ASP A 331 -18.07 -30.05 -3.54
CA ASP A 331 -17.14 -30.94 -4.26
C ASP A 331 -16.54 -30.28 -5.53
N ASN A 332 -17.14 -29.21 -6.02
CA ASN A 332 -16.66 -28.39 -7.14
C ASN A 332 -16.04 -27.05 -6.68
N LEU A 333 -15.76 -26.86 -5.39
CA LEU A 333 -15.24 -25.62 -4.86
C LEU A 333 -13.95 -25.19 -5.58
N GLY A 334 -13.00 -26.12 -5.78
CA GLY A 334 -11.73 -25.85 -6.45
C GLY A 334 -11.85 -25.46 -7.93
N ASP A 335 -12.97 -25.79 -8.57
CA ASP A 335 -13.21 -25.43 -9.97
C ASP A 335 -13.79 -24.01 -10.13
N LYS A 336 -14.44 -23.49 -9.08
CA LYS A 336 -15.19 -22.21 -9.10
C LYS A 336 -14.57 -21.12 -8.24
N VAL A 337 -13.66 -21.48 -7.35
CA VAL A 337 -13.04 -20.57 -6.38
C VAL A 337 -11.53 -20.67 -6.46
N SER A 338 -10.86 -19.52 -6.37
CA SER A 338 -9.42 -19.41 -6.11
C SER A 338 -9.23 -18.44 -4.95
N ILE A 339 -8.55 -18.88 -3.88
CA ILE A 339 -8.21 -18.06 -2.71
C ILE A 339 -6.72 -17.79 -2.74
N HIS A 340 -6.35 -16.53 -2.82
CA HIS A 340 -4.96 -16.10 -2.85
C HIS A 340 -4.54 -15.47 -1.53
N LEU A 341 -3.52 -16.05 -0.91
CA LEU A 341 -2.93 -15.58 0.35
C LEU A 341 -1.83 -14.56 0.02
N ASN A 342 -2.08 -13.30 0.35
CA ASN A 342 -1.10 -12.22 0.16
C ASN A 342 -0.22 -12.10 1.41
N ASP A 343 0.94 -12.75 1.35
CA ASP A 343 1.85 -13.04 2.45
C ASP A 343 1.30 -14.11 3.44
N THR A 344 1.94 -14.26 4.58
CA THR A 344 1.62 -15.28 5.60
C THR A 344 0.46 -14.87 6.53
N LEU A 345 0.14 -13.59 6.62
CA LEU A 345 -0.87 -13.10 7.55
C LEU A 345 -2.27 -13.73 7.36
N PRO A 346 -2.74 -14.02 6.14
CA PRO A 346 -4.01 -14.72 5.95
C PRO A 346 -3.91 -16.26 5.96
N THR A 347 -2.80 -16.85 6.37
CA THR A 347 -2.58 -18.32 6.33
C THR A 347 -3.59 -19.12 7.14
N LEU A 348 -4.13 -18.54 8.22
CA LEU A 348 -5.19 -19.18 9.02
C LEU A 348 -6.46 -19.48 8.22
N ALA A 349 -6.59 -18.95 6.99
CA ALA A 349 -7.65 -19.34 6.05
C ALA A 349 -7.61 -20.85 5.70
N ILE A 350 -6.44 -21.48 5.77
CA ILE A 350 -6.26 -22.91 5.51
C ILE A 350 -6.98 -23.77 6.56
N PRO A 351 -6.61 -23.69 7.86
CA PRO A 351 -7.30 -24.48 8.87
C PRO A 351 -8.76 -24.02 9.07
N GLU A 352 -9.11 -22.76 8.80
CA GLU A 352 -10.50 -22.32 8.86
C GLU A 352 -11.34 -22.92 7.73
N LEU A 353 -10.85 -22.97 6.51
CA LEU A 353 -11.55 -23.65 5.41
C LEU A 353 -11.73 -25.14 5.71
N LEU A 354 -10.69 -25.83 6.17
CA LEU A 354 -10.78 -27.23 6.56
C LEU A 354 -11.80 -27.44 7.68
N ARG A 355 -11.82 -26.58 8.70
CA ARG A 355 -12.83 -26.62 9.79
C ARG A 355 -14.26 -26.48 9.24
N ILE A 356 -14.49 -25.53 8.35
CA ILE A 356 -15.80 -25.30 7.76
C ILE A 356 -16.23 -26.52 6.94
N LEU A 357 -15.36 -27.03 6.07
CA LEU A 357 -15.66 -28.17 5.19
C LEU A 357 -15.92 -29.46 6.00
N ILE A 358 -15.13 -29.71 7.04
CA ILE A 358 -15.20 -30.93 7.86
C ILE A 358 -16.27 -30.83 8.92
N ASP A 359 -16.17 -29.82 9.80
CA ASP A 359 -16.97 -29.74 11.02
C ASP A 359 -18.39 -29.23 10.77
N LEU A 360 -18.59 -28.34 9.74
CA LEU A 360 -19.90 -27.75 9.46
C LEU A 360 -20.61 -28.42 8.26
N HIS A 361 -19.86 -28.95 7.31
CA HIS A 361 -20.43 -29.57 6.12
C HIS A 361 -20.19 -31.08 6.01
N GLY A 362 -19.52 -31.69 7.01
CA GLY A 362 -19.37 -33.15 7.11
C GLY A 362 -18.50 -33.78 6.01
N MET A 363 -17.64 -33.01 5.34
CA MET A 363 -16.72 -33.59 4.37
C MET A 363 -15.68 -34.48 5.05
N THR A 364 -15.26 -35.54 4.36
CA THR A 364 -14.11 -36.32 4.82
C THR A 364 -12.85 -35.49 4.77
N TRP A 365 -11.87 -35.81 5.61
CA TRP A 365 -10.59 -35.12 5.63
C TRP A 365 -9.93 -35.04 4.25
N ASP A 366 -9.87 -36.18 3.56
CA ASP A 366 -9.17 -36.25 2.28
C ASP A 366 -9.87 -35.43 1.19
N ALA A 367 -11.20 -35.44 1.17
CA ALA A 367 -11.98 -34.59 0.26
C ALA A 367 -11.82 -33.10 0.58
N ALA A 368 -11.87 -32.73 1.87
CA ALA A 368 -11.69 -31.33 2.29
C ALA A 368 -10.28 -30.83 1.97
N MET A 369 -9.25 -31.63 2.26
CA MET A 369 -7.84 -31.25 1.94
C MET A 369 -7.61 -31.13 0.42
N ALA A 370 -8.19 -32.01 -0.37
CA ALA A 370 -8.13 -31.93 -1.82
C ALA A 370 -8.77 -30.64 -2.36
N GLN A 371 -9.92 -30.23 -1.82
CA GLN A 371 -10.53 -28.93 -2.17
C GLN A 371 -9.66 -27.77 -1.68
N CYS A 372 -9.17 -27.80 -0.46
CA CYS A 372 -8.29 -26.77 0.10
C CYS A 372 -7.05 -26.56 -0.79
N GLN A 373 -6.35 -27.62 -1.16
CA GLN A 373 -5.19 -27.53 -2.04
C GLN A 373 -5.52 -26.97 -3.43
N LYS A 374 -6.69 -27.26 -3.99
CA LYS A 374 -7.10 -26.72 -5.29
C LYS A 374 -7.41 -25.22 -5.23
N VAL A 375 -7.96 -24.72 -4.14
CA VAL A 375 -8.34 -23.30 -4.03
C VAL A 375 -7.22 -22.40 -3.56
N MET A 376 -6.31 -22.88 -2.68
CA MET A 376 -5.29 -22.05 -2.03
C MET A 376 -4.07 -21.83 -2.93
N SER A 377 -3.59 -20.60 -2.95
CA SER A 377 -2.31 -20.17 -3.52
C SER A 377 -1.68 -19.10 -2.63
N TYR A 378 -0.35 -19.02 -2.62
CA TYR A 378 0.40 -18.17 -1.69
C TYR A 378 1.47 -17.37 -2.41
N THR A 379 1.58 -16.08 -2.09
CA THR A 379 2.69 -15.21 -2.50
C THR A 379 3.59 -14.92 -1.30
N ASN A 380 4.88 -15.22 -1.43
CA ASN A 380 5.91 -14.80 -0.49
C ASN A 380 6.47 -13.44 -0.88
N HIS A 381 6.68 -12.55 0.11
CA HIS A 381 7.17 -11.19 -0.09
C HIS A 381 8.51 -10.89 0.60
N THR A 382 9.17 -11.89 1.20
CA THR A 382 10.43 -11.70 1.92
C THR A 382 11.42 -12.83 1.71
N LEU A 383 12.72 -12.50 1.76
CA LEU A 383 13.81 -13.47 1.82
C LEU A 383 14.45 -13.53 3.21
N MET A 384 14.04 -12.65 4.13
CA MET A 384 14.60 -12.59 5.48
C MET A 384 13.95 -13.65 6.37
N PRO A 385 14.68 -14.67 6.84
CA PRO A 385 14.13 -15.75 7.65
C PRO A 385 13.45 -15.25 8.94
N GLU A 386 14.01 -14.21 9.56
CA GLU A 386 13.47 -13.57 10.76
C GLU A 386 12.14 -12.84 10.55
N ALA A 387 11.81 -12.52 9.29
CA ALA A 387 10.53 -11.91 8.93
C ALA A 387 9.45 -12.93 8.54
N LEU A 388 9.78 -14.23 8.48
CA LEU A 388 8.79 -15.29 8.29
C LEU A 388 7.99 -15.49 9.56
N GLU A 389 6.69 -15.29 9.45
CA GLU A 389 5.77 -15.31 10.59
C GLU A 389 5.67 -16.69 11.24
N THR A 390 5.73 -16.69 12.56
CA THR A 390 5.49 -17.88 13.38
C THR A 390 4.62 -17.54 14.59
N TRP A 391 3.73 -18.46 14.99
CA TRP A 391 2.89 -18.27 16.15
C TRP A 391 3.21 -19.30 17.24
N PRO A 392 3.35 -18.89 18.54
CA PRO A 392 3.48 -19.83 19.64
C PRO A 392 2.33 -20.82 19.65
N VAL A 393 2.62 -22.10 19.82
CA VAL A 393 1.60 -23.16 19.96
C VAL A 393 0.66 -22.85 21.11
N SER A 394 1.17 -22.37 22.25
CA SER A 394 0.38 -21.99 23.42
C SER A 394 -0.65 -20.91 23.13
N MET A 395 -0.32 -19.94 22.27
CA MET A 395 -1.24 -18.86 21.88
C MET A 395 -2.36 -19.39 20.97
N LEU A 396 -2.02 -20.25 20.01
CA LEU A 396 -3.02 -20.89 19.14
C LEU A 396 -3.89 -21.87 19.92
N GLU A 397 -3.32 -22.61 20.88
CA GLU A 397 -4.08 -23.51 21.76
C GLU A 397 -5.13 -22.76 22.60
N HIS A 398 -4.77 -21.56 23.08
CA HIS A 398 -5.69 -20.73 23.83
C HIS A 398 -6.79 -20.11 22.97
N TRP A 399 -6.40 -19.44 21.86
CA TRP A 399 -7.35 -18.66 21.08
C TRP A 399 -8.06 -19.45 19.99
N LEU A 400 -7.39 -20.47 19.40
CA LEU A 400 -7.85 -21.20 18.22
C LEU A 400 -7.61 -22.72 18.37
N PRO A 401 -8.12 -23.37 19.44
CA PRO A 401 -7.76 -24.76 19.76
C PRO A 401 -8.11 -25.76 18.64
N ARG A 402 -9.24 -25.57 17.94
CA ARG A 402 -9.62 -26.45 16.82
C ARG A 402 -8.71 -26.26 15.59
N HIS A 403 -8.30 -25.03 15.32
CA HIS A 403 -7.38 -24.74 14.20
C HIS A 403 -6.00 -25.35 14.46
N LEU A 404 -5.51 -25.30 15.70
CA LEU A 404 -4.27 -25.96 16.08
C LEU A 404 -4.36 -27.48 15.90
N GLU A 405 -5.47 -28.13 16.30
CA GLU A 405 -5.66 -29.56 16.03
C GLU A 405 -5.62 -29.88 14.54
N ILE A 406 -6.24 -29.03 13.68
CA ILE A 406 -6.22 -29.22 12.23
C ILE A 406 -4.80 -29.05 11.71
N ILE A 407 -4.03 -28.05 12.17
CA ILE A 407 -2.63 -27.83 11.79
C ILE A 407 -1.78 -29.05 12.16
N TYR A 408 -1.94 -29.62 13.35
CA TYR A 408 -1.26 -30.85 13.73
C TYR A 408 -1.64 -32.04 12.83
N GLN A 409 -2.90 -32.17 12.43
CA GLN A 409 -3.34 -33.22 11.49
C GLN A 409 -2.75 -33.03 10.10
N VAL A 410 -2.66 -31.79 9.60
CA VAL A 410 -1.97 -31.47 8.33
C VAL A 410 -0.51 -31.88 8.43
N ASN A 411 0.18 -31.50 9.52
CA ASN A 411 1.58 -31.82 9.75
C ASN A 411 1.83 -33.33 9.81
N ASP A 412 1.07 -34.06 10.63
CA ASP A 412 1.22 -35.51 10.80
C ASP A 412 1.07 -36.26 9.46
N ARG A 413 0.03 -35.94 8.68
CA ARG A 413 -0.19 -36.57 7.38
C ARG A 413 0.88 -36.18 6.35
N PHE A 414 1.33 -34.94 6.37
CA PHE A 414 2.40 -34.47 5.51
C PHE A 414 3.73 -35.19 5.82
N LEU A 415 4.09 -35.28 7.10
CA LEU A 415 5.33 -35.95 7.52
C LEU A 415 5.28 -37.46 7.26
N LYS A 416 4.13 -38.13 7.42
CA LYS A 416 3.94 -39.52 7.03
C LYS A 416 4.11 -39.73 5.52
N HIS A 417 3.57 -38.83 4.70
CA HIS A 417 3.78 -38.88 3.27
C HIS A 417 5.25 -38.72 2.90
N LEU A 418 5.97 -37.77 3.54
CA LEU A 418 7.40 -37.59 3.34
C LEU A 418 8.25 -38.79 3.70
N ALA A 419 7.96 -39.45 4.82
CA ALA A 419 8.68 -40.65 5.25
C ALA A 419 8.62 -41.78 4.23
N LEU A 420 7.54 -41.85 3.43
CA LEU A 420 7.39 -42.82 2.34
C LEU A 420 8.21 -42.46 1.10
N HIS A 421 8.37 -41.15 0.79
CA HIS A 421 9.02 -40.69 -0.43
C HIS A 421 10.52 -40.35 -0.22
N PHE A 422 10.91 -40.04 1.00
CA PHE A 422 12.27 -39.69 1.42
C PHE A 422 12.72 -40.54 2.62
N PRO A 423 12.78 -41.88 2.49
CA PRO A 423 13.09 -42.77 3.60
C PRO A 423 14.51 -42.50 4.15
N GLY A 424 14.61 -42.31 5.48
CA GLY A 424 15.89 -42.07 6.15
C GLY A 424 16.37 -40.61 6.15
N ASP A 425 15.70 -39.67 5.50
CA ASP A 425 16.07 -38.26 5.53
C ASP A 425 15.37 -37.53 6.71
N GLU A 426 15.78 -37.87 7.93
CA GLU A 426 15.22 -37.26 9.16
C GLU A 426 15.49 -35.75 9.24
N ALA A 427 16.56 -35.27 8.63
CA ALA A 427 16.87 -33.83 8.61
C ALA A 427 15.83 -33.08 7.77
N LEU A 428 15.50 -33.56 6.57
CA LEU A 428 14.45 -33.02 5.74
C LEU A 428 13.12 -32.99 6.49
N VAL A 429 12.70 -34.10 7.11
CA VAL A 429 11.45 -34.21 7.87
C VAL A 429 11.35 -33.16 8.97
N ARG A 430 12.44 -32.92 9.72
CA ARG A 430 12.47 -31.88 10.76
C ARG A 430 12.40 -30.47 10.17
N HIS A 431 13.12 -30.18 9.07
CA HIS A 431 13.17 -28.86 8.47
C HIS A 431 11.83 -28.45 7.87
N VAL A 432 11.12 -29.38 7.23
CA VAL A 432 9.83 -29.09 6.58
C VAL A 432 8.61 -29.27 7.50
N SER A 433 8.80 -29.75 8.73
CA SER A 433 7.72 -29.79 9.74
C SER A 433 7.09 -28.40 9.88
N LEU A 434 5.75 -28.37 9.99
CA LEU A 434 4.99 -27.13 10.25
C LEU A 434 5.23 -26.59 11.66
N ILE A 435 5.75 -27.43 12.55
CA ILE A 435 6.05 -27.06 13.93
C ILE A 435 7.56 -26.94 14.11
N ASP A 436 8.00 -25.78 14.55
CA ASP A 436 9.34 -25.58 15.07
C ASP A 436 9.35 -26.00 16.54
N GLU A 437 10.23 -26.95 16.87
CA GLU A 437 10.40 -27.50 18.25
C GLU A 437 11.66 -27.00 18.93
N ASN A 438 12.41 -26.06 18.31
CA ASN A 438 13.59 -25.47 18.90
C ASN A 438 13.20 -24.38 19.92
N GLY A 439 13.22 -24.72 21.20
CA GLY A 439 12.80 -23.83 22.29
C GLY A 439 11.28 -23.82 22.50
N GLU A 440 10.66 -22.63 22.47
CA GLU A 440 9.20 -22.53 22.48
C GLU A 440 8.62 -23.08 21.16
N ARG A 441 7.73 -24.06 21.27
CA ARG A 441 7.10 -24.62 20.05
C ARG A 441 6.27 -23.58 19.32
N ARG A 442 6.53 -23.47 18.02
CA ARG A 442 5.89 -22.46 17.16
C ARG A 442 5.37 -23.07 15.86
N VAL A 443 4.25 -22.58 15.37
CA VAL A 443 3.72 -22.92 14.04
C VAL A 443 4.37 -22.00 13.02
N LYS A 444 4.97 -22.59 11.96
CA LYS A 444 5.57 -21.87 10.82
C LYS A 444 4.50 -21.60 9.77
N MET A 445 4.05 -20.34 9.65
CA MET A 445 2.93 -19.97 8.79
C MET A 445 3.26 -20.14 7.30
N ALA A 446 4.47 -19.77 6.88
CA ALA A 446 4.92 -20.00 5.50
C ALA A 446 4.92 -21.50 5.14
N ALA A 447 5.36 -22.38 6.06
CA ALA A 447 5.34 -23.83 5.87
C ALA A 447 3.90 -24.35 5.65
N LEU A 448 2.94 -23.92 6.48
CA LEU A 448 1.54 -24.25 6.33
C LEU A 448 0.98 -23.78 4.98
N SER A 449 1.31 -22.56 4.56
CA SER A 449 0.91 -22.00 3.27
C SER A 449 1.47 -22.82 2.10
N ILE A 450 2.75 -23.21 2.15
CA ILE A 450 3.39 -24.01 1.09
C ILE A 450 2.73 -25.39 1.00
N VAL A 451 2.53 -26.07 2.11
CA VAL A 451 1.98 -27.45 2.13
C VAL A 451 0.54 -27.50 1.62
N ALA A 452 -0.27 -26.50 1.95
CA ALA A 452 -1.70 -26.48 1.63
C ALA A 452 -2.04 -25.72 0.32
N SER A 453 -1.08 -25.08 -0.34
CA SER A 453 -1.32 -24.36 -1.61
C SER A 453 -0.86 -25.19 -2.82
N HIS A 454 -1.56 -25.04 -3.96
CA HIS A 454 -1.14 -25.69 -5.21
C HIS A 454 -0.02 -24.91 -5.92
N ARG A 455 0.09 -23.60 -5.65
CA ARG A 455 1.16 -22.73 -6.19
C ARG A 455 1.64 -21.76 -5.13
N VAL A 456 2.95 -21.50 -5.18
CA VAL A 456 3.67 -20.52 -4.36
C VAL A 456 4.52 -19.66 -5.30
N ASN A 457 4.36 -18.35 -5.25
CA ASN A 457 5.17 -17.48 -6.11
C ASN A 457 6.01 -16.48 -5.33
N GLY A 458 7.18 -16.18 -5.90
CA GLY A 458 7.95 -14.99 -5.61
C GLY A 458 7.51 -13.83 -6.49
N VAL A 459 8.05 -12.63 -6.23
CA VAL A 459 7.56 -11.35 -6.79
C VAL A 459 8.56 -10.62 -7.68
N SER A 460 9.72 -11.22 -7.94
CA SER A 460 10.70 -10.91 -8.98
C SER A 460 11.48 -12.17 -9.31
N ARG A 461 12.22 -12.16 -10.43
CA ARG A 461 12.98 -13.36 -10.85
C ARG A 461 14.02 -13.72 -9.80
N LEU A 462 14.87 -12.76 -9.40
CA LEU A 462 15.88 -13.00 -8.38
C LEU A 462 15.26 -13.50 -7.06
N HIS A 463 14.17 -12.87 -6.61
CA HIS A 463 13.48 -13.30 -5.39
C HIS A 463 13.01 -14.75 -5.48
N SER A 464 12.41 -15.14 -6.61
CA SER A 464 11.90 -16.50 -6.80
C SER A 464 13.03 -17.54 -6.86
N GLU A 465 14.18 -17.19 -7.46
CA GLU A 465 15.37 -18.03 -7.50
C GLU A 465 15.99 -18.20 -6.10
N LEU A 466 16.22 -17.09 -5.39
CA LEU A 466 16.78 -17.13 -4.04
C LEU A 466 15.85 -17.85 -3.05
N MET A 467 14.54 -17.65 -3.16
CA MET A 467 13.54 -18.29 -2.31
C MET A 467 13.67 -19.81 -2.32
N VAL A 468 13.84 -20.42 -3.48
CA VAL A 468 13.98 -21.89 -3.63
C VAL A 468 15.41 -22.38 -3.39
N GLN A 469 16.41 -21.49 -3.38
CA GLN A 469 17.79 -21.84 -3.06
C GLN A 469 18.12 -21.68 -1.57
N THR A 470 17.33 -20.87 -0.84
CA THR A 470 17.61 -20.53 0.56
C THR A 470 16.44 -20.91 1.47
N ILE A 471 15.50 -19.99 1.74
CA ILE A 471 14.47 -20.13 2.79
C ILE A 471 13.51 -21.30 2.56
N PHE A 472 13.27 -21.70 1.34
CA PHE A 472 12.36 -22.79 0.97
C PHE A 472 13.04 -23.92 0.18
N ALA A 473 14.38 -24.05 0.27
CA ALA A 473 15.12 -25.06 -0.49
C ALA A 473 14.61 -26.48 -0.25
N ASP A 474 14.37 -26.87 1.00
CA ASP A 474 13.86 -28.19 1.34
C ASP A 474 12.41 -28.41 0.86
N TYR A 475 11.57 -27.36 0.91
CA TYR A 475 10.21 -27.44 0.33
C TYR A 475 10.24 -27.56 -1.19
N ALA A 476 11.21 -26.93 -1.88
CA ALA A 476 11.36 -27.05 -3.32
C ALA A 476 11.83 -28.46 -3.72
N ARG A 477 12.62 -29.15 -2.88
CA ARG A 477 12.94 -30.58 -3.07
C ARG A 477 11.70 -31.46 -2.97
N VAL A 478 10.80 -31.16 -2.02
CA VAL A 478 9.55 -31.92 -1.81
C VAL A 478 8.52 -31.60 -2.87
N PHE A 479 8.43 -30.37 -3.32
CA PHE A 479 7.42 -29.87 -4.25
C PHE A 479 8.05 -29.11 -5.43
N PRO A 480 8.77 -29.77 -6.34
CA PRO A 480 9.55 -29.09 -7.39
C PRO A 480 8.69 -28.24 -8.33
N ASP A 481 7.46 -28.63 -8.59
CA ASP A 481 6.55 -27.92 -9.51
C ASP A 481 5.67 -26.85 -8.84
N ARG A 482 5.80 -26.64 -7.51
CA ARG A 482 4.91 -25.76 -6.78
C ARG A 482 5.32 -24.30 -6.88
N PHE A 483 6.62 -24.04 -6.98
CA PHE A 483 7.19 -22.70 -6.97
C PHE A 483 7.23 -22.08 -8.36
N CYS A 484 6.91 -20.80 -8.45
CA CYS A 484 6.97 -20.05 -9.71
C CYS A 484 7.32 -18.57 -9.44
N ASN A 485 7.61 -17.84 -10.53
CA ASN A 485 7.79 -16.39 -10.47
C ASN A 485 6.60 -15.69 -11.12
N VAL A 486 6.10 -14.64 -10.44
CA VAL A 486 5.25 -13.63 -11.05
C VAL A 486 5.79 -12.26 -10.63
N THR A 487 6.55 -11.63 -11.50
CA THR A 487 7.13 -10.31 -11.24
C THR A 487 6.03 -9.28 -11.02
N ASN A 488 6.16 -8.47 -9.98
CA ASN A 488 5.23 -7.40 -9.66
C ASN A 488 5.07 -6.39 -10.79
N GLY A 489 4.01 -5.60 -10.73
CA GLY A 489 3.74 -4.48 -11.60
C GLY A 489 2.89 -3.42 -10.91
N VAL A 490 2.70 -2.30 -11.58
CA VAL A 490 1.93 -1.15 -11.09
C VAL A 490 0.84 -0.76 -12.09
N THR A 491 -0.29 -0.22 -11.61
CA THR A 491 -1.32 0.26 -12.53
C THR A 491 -0.87 1.56 -13.22
N PRO A 492 -0.84 1.58 -14.56
CA PRO A 492 -0.46 2.79 -15.29
C PRO A 492 -1.52 3.90 -15.18
N ARG A 493 -2.76 3.54 -14.90
CA ARG A 493 -3.88 4.48 -14.77
C ARG A 493 -3.63 5.47 -13.65
N ARG A 494 -3.36 4.98 -12.43
CA ARG A 494 -3.04 5.85 -11.29
C ARG A 494 -1.63 6.45 -11.39
N TRP A 495 -0.63 5.60 -11.63
CA TRP A 495 0.79 5.98 -11.44
C TRP A 495 1.41 6.73 -12.62
N LEU A 496 0.71 6.80 -13.75
CA LEU A 496 1.12 7.61 -14.90
C LEU A 496 -0.03 8.53 -15.36
N ALA A 497 -1.16 7.97 -15.79
CA ALA A 497 -2.23 8.76 -16.38
C ALA A 497 -2.79 9.83 -15.40
N GLN A 498 -3.09 9.44 -14.17
CA GLN A 498 -3.64 10.34 -13.15
C GLN A 498 -2.57 11.20 -12.49
N ALA A 499 -1.43 10.61 -12.10
CA ALA A 499 -0.39 11.31 -11.36
C ALA A 499 0.39 12.32 -12.23
N ASN A 500 0.50 12.08 -13.54
CA ASN A 500 1.29 12.89 -14.48
C ASN A 500 0.51 13.26 -15.75
N PRO A 501 -0.50 14.14 -15.65
CA PRO A 501 -1.35 14.49 -16.80
C PRO A 501 -0.57 15.07 -17.98
N ALA A 502 0.49 15.85 -17.72
CA ALA A 502 1.32 16.46 -18.78
C ALA A 502 2.07 15.40 -19.61
N LEU A 503 2.72 14.43 -18.94
CA LEU A 503 3.36 13.31 -19.63
C LEU A 503 2.32 12.42 -20.32
N SER A 504 1.16 12.17 -19.67
CA SER A 504 0.05 11.41 -20.24
C SER A 504 -0.44 12.02 -21.58
N ALA A 505 -0.59 13.35 -21.64
CA ALA A 505 -0.97 14.05 -22.88
C ALA A 505 0.07 13.85 -23.99
N THR A 506 1.36 13.93 -23.66
CA THR A 506 2.46 13.65 -24.60
C THR A 506 2.40 12.21 -25.13
N LEU A 507 2.11 11.25 -24.27
CA LEU A 507 1.95 9.84 -24.67
C LEU A 507 0.71 9.63 -25.54
N ASP A 508 -0.40 10.29 -25.22
CA ASP A 508 -1.63 10.23 -26.03
C ASP A 508 -1.40 10.77 -27.46
N GLU A 509 -0.63 11.86 -27.59
CA GLU A 509 -0.26 12.41 -28.88
C GLU A 509 0.61 11.46 -29.71
N ARG A 510 1.56 10.76 -29.06
CA ARG A 510 2.55 9.91 -29.75
C ARG A 510 2.07 8.48 -29.99
N LEU A 511 1.24 7.92 -29.11
CA LEU A 511 0.88 6.51 -29.09
C LEU A 511 -0.63 6.26 -29.20
N GLY A 512 -1.45 7.32 -29.03
CA GLY A 512 -2.89 7.18 -28.78
C GLY A 512 -3.17 6.72 -27.35
N PRO A 513 -4.46 6.73 -26.89
CA PRO A 513 -4.80 6.53 -25.48
C PRO A 513 -4.71 5.06 -24.99
N GLN A 514 -4.49 4.10 -25.91
CA GLN A 514 -4.56 2.65 -25.61
C GLN A 514 -3.42 2.14 -24.71
N TRP A 515 -2.32 2.88 -24.58
CA TRP A 515 -1.22 2.52 -23.68
C TRP A 515 -1.67 2.34 -22.23
N ARG A 516 -2.81 2.92 -21.83
CA ARG A 516 -3.38 2.77 -20.47
C ARG A 516 -3.77 1.35 -20.11
N ILE A 517 -4.03 0.50 -21.11
CA ILE A 517 -4.36 -0.92 -20.99
C ILE A 517 -3.36 -1.83 -21.71
N HIS A 518 -2.60 -1.28 -22.65
CA HIS A 518 -1.54 -1.92 -23.41
C HIS A 518 -0.22 -1.21 -23.17
N LEU A 519 0.32 -1.33 -21.94
CA LEU A 519 1.51 -0.58 -21.51
C LEU A 519 2.76 -0.95 -22.33
N ASP A 520 2.78 -2.13 -22.95
CA ASP A 520 3.80 -2.58 -23.91
C ASP A 520 3.97 -1.62 -25.10
N GLN A 521 2.94 -0.82 -25.46
CA GLN A 521 3.04 0.21 -26.49
C GLN A 521 4.09 1.28 -26.17
N LEU A 522 4.47 1.48 -24.90
CA LEU A 522 5.53 2.41 -24.52
C LEU A 522 6.88 2.10 -25.22
N ALA A 523 7.12 0.84 -25.59
CA ALA A 523 8.32 0.44 -26.32
C ALA A 523 8.51 1.20 -27.63
N GLN A 524 7.43 1.72 -28.24
CA GLN A 524 7.47 2.53 -29.46
C GLN A 524 8.15 3.90 -29.26
N LEU A 525 8.38 4.32 -28.01
CA LEU A 525 9.11 5.56 -27.69
C LEU A 525 10.63 5.37 -27.81
N ALA A 526 11.16 4.14 -27.63
CA ALA A 526 12.60 3.91 -27.63
C ALA A 526 13.32 4.41 -28.89
N PRO A 527 12.83 4.14 -30.12
CA PRO A 527 13.44 4.69 -31.34
C PRO A 527 13.26 6.22 -31.48
N GLN A 528 12.36 6.83 -30.73
CA GLN A 528 12.08 8.26 -30.75
C GLN A 528 12.84 9.02 -29.62
N ALA A 529 13.65 8.34 -28.81
CA ALA A 529 14.28 8.96 -27.63
C ALA A 529 15.20 10.15 -27.98
N ALA A 530 15.79 10.17 -29.19
CA ALA A 530 16.60 11.27 -29.70
C ALA A 530 15.78 12.39 -30.37
N ASP A 531 14.44 12.28 -30.51
CA ASP A 531 13.60 13.34 -31.08
C ASP A 531 13.59 14.58 -30.15
N PRO A 532 14.10 15.75 -30.60
CA PRO A 532 14.16 16.96 -29.78
C PRO A 532 12.78 17.47 -29.34
N ASN A 533 11.70 17.18 -30.08
CA ASN A 533 10.35 17.59 -29.71
C ASN A 533 9.84 16.74 -28.54
N LEU A 534 10.05 15.43 -28.61
CA LEU A 534 9.68 14.52 -27.52
C LEU A 534 10.50 14.82 -26.26
N GLN A 535 11.82 15.04 -26.41
CA GLN A 535 12.70 15.43 -25.29
C GLN A 535 12.21 16.71 -24.61
N ARG A 536 11.89 17.76 -25.37
CA ARG A 536 11.34 19.01 -24.82
C ARG A 536 10.02 18.80 -24.11
N ALA A 537 9.10 18.00 -24.66
CA ALA A 537 7.81 17.72 -24.03
C ALA A 537 7.98 16.97 -22.71
N VAL A 538 8.85 15.96 -22.66
CA VAL A 538 9.13 15.19 -21.43
C VAL A 538 9.80 16.07 -20.36
N LEU A 539 10.78 16.90 -20.74
CA LEU A 539 11.43 17.84 -19.81
C LEU A 539 10.45 18.91 -19.31
N ALA A 540 9.56 19.41 -20.17
CA ALA A 540 8.52 20.37 -19.78
C ALA A 540 7.52 19.76 -18.77
N ALA A 541 7.07 18.54 -19.03
CA ALA A 541 6.21 17.79 -18.07
C ALA A 541 6.92 17.58 -16.73
N LYS A 542 8.22 17.22 -16.76
CA LYS A 542 9.05 17.08 -15.55
C LYS A 542 9.15 18.41 -14.80
N ARG A 543 9.43 19.50 -15.49
CA ARG A 543 9.55 20.85 -14.91
C ARG A 543 8.27 21.28 -14.21
N ALA A 544 7.11 21.10 -14.85
CA ALA A 544 5.81 21.43 -14.26
C ALA A 544 5.53 20.62 -12.96
N ASN A 545 5.88 19.33 -12.95
CA ASN A 545 5.74 18.51 -11.76
C ASN A 545 6.68 18.94 -10.61
N LYS A 546 7.92 19.34 -10.95
CA LYS A 546 8.90 19.85 -9.97
C LYS A 546 8.44 21.18 -9.37
N GLU A 547 7.85 22.06 -10.16
CA GLU A 547 7.27 23.33 -9.69
C GLU A 547 6.08 23.09 -8.75
N ARG A 548 5.19 22.14 -9.10
CA ARG A 548 4.08 21.71 -8.22
C ARG A 548 4.59 21.16 -6.88
N LEU A 549 5.60 20.29 -6.91
CA LEU A 549 6.19 19.75 -5.69
C LEU A 549 6.90 20.84 -4.88
N ALA A 550 7.60 21.77 -5.51
CA ALA A 550 8.25 22.89 -4.82
C ALA A 550 7.24 23.79 -4.11
N GLN A 551 6.07 24.04 -4.69
CA GLN A 551 4.98 24.77 -4.06
C GLN A 551 4.44 24.00 -2.84
N LEU A 552 4.25 22.68 -2.94
CA LEU A 552 3.83 21.81 -1.84
C LEU A 552 4.84 21.86 -0.69
N VAL A 553 6.13 21.68 -0.98
CA VAL A 553 7.21 21.74 0.04
C VAL A 553 7.24 23.11 0.73
N ARG A 554 7.08 24.19 -0.03
CA ARG A 554 7.04 25.55 0.54
C ARG A 554 5.80 25.76 1.42
N ARG A 555 4.64 25.30 0.98
CA ARG A 555 3.38 25.41 1.73
C ARG A 555 3.43 24.65 3.05
N ASP A 556 3.90 23.39 2.98
CA ASP A 556 3.78 22.47 4.11
C ASP A 556 4.96 22.53 5.09
N LEU A 557 6.17 22.86 4.59
CA LEU A 557 7.40 22.85 5.38
C LEU A 557 8.08 24.22 5.50
N GLY A 558 7.63 25.23 4.74
CA GLY A 558 8.29 26.53 4.67
C GLY A 558 9.67 26.51 3.98
N ILE A 559 10.05 25.42 3.35
CA ILE A 559 11.34 25.25 2.68
C ILE A 559 11.20 25.61 1.20
N THR A 560 12.08 26.49 0.70
CA THR A 560 12.18 26.79 -0.72
C THR A 560 13.20 25.87 -1.37
N ILE A 561 12.78 25.16 -2.42
CA ILE A 561 13.63 24.33 -3.27
C ILE A 561 13.60 24.83 -4.71
N ASP A 562 14.73 24.69 -5.42
CA ASP A 562 14.82 25.10 -6.81
C ASP A 562 14.37 23.97 -7.75
N PRO A 563 13.30 24.15 -8.54
CA PRO A 563 12.87 23.16 -9.53
C PRO A 563 13.90 22.89 -10.65
N ALA A 564 14.97 23.69 -10.79
CA ALA A 564 16.07 23.43 -11.72
C ALA A 564 17.11 22.46 -11.14
N SER A 565 17.19 22.32 -9.79
CA SER A 565 18.11 21.36 -9.15
C SER A 565 17.73 19.92 -9.48
N LEU A 566 18.67 18.99 -9.42
CA LEU A 566 18.36 17.56 -9.51
C LEU A 566 17.51 17.12 -8.31
N PHE A 567 16.30 16.59 -8.54
CA PHE A 567 15.46 16.00 -7.49
C PHE A 567 15.81 14.54 -7.29
N ASP A 568 16.58 14.29 -6.24
CA ASP A 568 17.09 12.99 -5.79
C ASP A 568 16.16 12.44 -4.71
N VAL A 569 15.47 11.33 -4.97
CA VAL A 569 14.27 10.96 -4.21
C VAL A 569 14.36 9.55 -3.64
N GLN A 570 14.24 9.43 -2.32
CA GLN A 570 14.10 8.16 -1.60
C GLN A 570 12.85 8.17 -0.73
N ILE A 571 11.74 7.67 -1.25
CA ILE A 571 10.44 7.63 -0.57
C ILE A 571 9.94 6.20 -0.42
N LYS A 572 10.12 5.63 0.74
CA LYS A 572 9.73 4.27 1.10
C LYS A 572 9.77 4.11 2.63
N ARG A 573 9.13 3.07 3.18
CA ARG A 573 9.20 2.76 4.61
C ARG A 573 10.65 2.82 5.10
N ILE A 574 10.88 3.50 6.22
CA ILE A 574 12.23 3.59 6.79
C ILE A 574 12.59 2.25 7.43
N HIS A 575 13.68 1.66 6.94
CA HIS A 575 14.17 0.37 7.41
C HIS A 575 15.66 0.23 7.10
N GLU A 576 16.43 -0.42 7.96
CA GLU A 576 17.89 -0.54 7.80
C GLU A 576 18.27 -1.21 6.47
N TYR A 577 17.55 -2.26 6.02
CA TYR A 577 17.88 -2.93 4.75
C TYR A 577 17.64 -2.06 3.51
N LYS A 578 16.74 -1.04 3.60
CA LYS A 578 16.47 -0.08 2.51
C LYS A 578 17.51 1.03 2.45
N ARG A 579 18.37 1.08 3.43
CA ARG A 579 19.59 1.88 3.53
C ARG A 579 19.40 3.39 3.29
N GLN A 580 18.31 3.99 3.84
CA GLN A 580 18.20 5.45 3.89
C GLN A 580 19.42 6.07 4.58
N LEU A 581 20.02 5.34 5.51
CA LEU A 581 21.26 5.77 6.19
C LEU A 581 22.42 5.91 5.20
N LEU A 582 22.57 5.02 4.20
CA LEU A 582 23.59 5.15 3.15
C LEU A 582 23.44 6.45 2.36
N ASN A 583 22.21 6.80 1.98
CA ASN A 583 21.93 8.08 1.33
C ASN A 583 22.24 9.27 2.26
N ALA A 584 21.88 9.19 3.54
CA ALA A 584 22.22 10.23 4.53
C ALA A 584 23.74 10.40 4.69
N LEU A 585 24.52 9.30 4.70
CA LEU A 585 26.00 9.36 4.70
C LEU A 585 26.54 10.07 3.44
N HIS A 586 25.97 9.78 2.26
CA HIS A 586 26.34 10.48 1.03
C HIS A 586 25.98 11.99 1.09
N VAL A 587 24.83 12.36 1.64
CA VAL A 587 24.46 13.77 1.85
C VAL A 587 25.50 14.48 2.71
N VAL A 588 25.97 13.84 3.80
CA VAL A 588 27.05 14.38 4.67
C VAL A 588 28.36 14.52 3.90
N ALA A 589 28.76 13.48 3.15
CA ALA A 589 29.97 13.51 2.33
C ALA A 589 29.92 14.66 1.30
N ARG A 590 28.79 14.84 0.61
CA ARG A 590 28.59 15.93 -0.34
C ARG A 590 28.62 17.30 0.34
N TYR A 591 27.97 17.43 1.51
CA TYR A 591 28.02 18.64 2.31
C TYR A 591 29.46 19.01 2.68
N GLN A 592 30.25 18.06 3.23
CA GLN A 592 31.66 18.28 3.58
C GLN A 592 32.49 18.69 2.36
N ALA A 593 32.27 18.06 1.20
CA ALA A 593 32.98 18.40 -0.03
C ALA A 593 32.62 19.81 -0.55
N ILE A 594 31.36 20.22 -0.47
CA ILE A 594 30.91 21.59 -0.84
C ILE A 594 31.55 22.65 0.05
N ILE A 595 31.56 22.44 1.39
CA ILE A 595 32.13 23.44 2.27
C ILE A 595 33.67 23.51 2.19
N ALA A 596 34.31 22.42 1.80
CA ALA A 596 35.77 22.39 1.55
C ALA A 596 36.13 23.10 0.24
N ASN A 597 35.30 23.05 -0.78
CA ASN A 597 35.52 23.71 -2.07
C ASN A 597 34.20 24.31 -2.60
N PRO A 598 33.73 25.43 -2.03
CA PRO A 598 32.44 26.03 -2.36
C PRO A 598 32.36 26.59 -3.79
N ASP A 599 33.47 26.89 -4.42
CA ASP A 599 33.50 27.51 -5.75
C ASP A 599 33.66 26.50 -6.90
N ALA A 600 33.72 25.19 -6.58
CA ALA A 600 33.68 24.15 -7.60
C ALA A 600 32.32 24.14 -8.35
N PRO A 601 32.27 23.65 -9.59
CA PRO A 601 31.05 23.60 -10.39
C PRO A 601 30.12 22.49 -9.92
N TRP A 602 29.52 22.67 -8.73
CA TRP A 602 28.58 21.70 -8.14
C TRP A 602 27.28 21.67 -8.93
N GLN A 603 26.82 20.47 -9.27
CA GLN A 603 25.45 20.29 -9.76
C GLN A 603 24.47 20.54 -8.58
N PRO A 604 23.56 21.53 -8.68
CA PRO A 604 22.55 21.77 -7.65
C PRO A 604 21.66 20.53 -7.46
N ARG A 605 21.43 20.15 -6.20
CA ARG A 605 20.68 18.93 -5.84
C ARG A 605 19.73 19.18 -4.67
N THR A 606 18.52 18.67 -4.79
CA THR A 606 17.54 18.58 -3.71
C THR A 606 17.30 17.11 -3.38
N VAL A 607 17.76 16.68 -2.21
CA VAL A 607 17.56 15.30 -1.73
C VAL A 607 16.27 15.25 -0.94
N ILE A 608 15.34 14.40 -1.37
CA ILE A 608 13.98 14.30 -0.84
C ILE A 608 13.78 12.93 -0.20
N PHE A 609 13.55 12.92 1.11
CA PHE A 609 13.17 11.73 1.86
C PHE A 609 11.69 11.78 2.21
N ALA A 610 11.05 10.62 2.27
CA ALA A 610 9.77 10.42 2.93
C ALA A 610 9.60 8.94 3.30
N GLY A 611 8.86 8.68 4.36
CA GLY A 611 8.56 7.31 4.79
C GLY A 611 8.26 7.25 6.28
N LYS A 612 7.49 6.24 6.68
CA LYS A 612 7.17 5.97 8.08
C LYS A 612 8.09 4.86 8.60
N ALA A 613 8.55 4.99 9.86
CA ALA A 613 9.16 3.89 10.60
C ALA A 613 8.07 3.14 11.37
N ALA A 614 8.21 1.82 11.53
CA ALA A 614 7.33 1.07 12.43
C ALA A 614 7.47 1.62 13.86
N SER A 615 6.37 1.64 14.63
CA SER A 615 6.30 2.34 15.94
C SER A 615 7.36 1.84 16.94
N ALA A 616 7.63 0.53 16.97
CA ALA A 616 8.63 -0.08 17.85
C ALA A 616 10.07 -0.02 17.30
N TYR A 617 10.29 0.44 16.05
CA TYR A 617 11.59 0.36 15.41
C TYR A 617 12.50 1.56 15.74
N ALA A 618 13.15 1.51 16.89
CA ALA A 618 13.96 2.60 17.44
C ALA A 618 15.08 3.06 16.48
N THR A 619 15.81 2.12 15.84
CA THR A 619 16.89 2.45 14.89
C THR A 619 16.35 3.25 13.70
N ALA A 620 15.23 2.82 13.12
CA ALA A 620 14.61 3.54 12.01
C ALA A 620 14.15 4.96 12.40
N LYS A 621 13.60 5.12 13.61
CA LYS A 621 13.26 6.45 14.17
C LYS A 621 14.50 7.33 14.38
N THR A 622 15.62 6.73 14.81
CA THR A 622 16.91 7.43 14.94
C THR A 622 17.44 7.88 13.58
N ILE A 623 17.27 7.08 12.52
CA ILE A 623 17.64 7.46 11.15
C ILE A 623 16.79 8.65 10.67
N ILE A 624 15.47 8.66 10.93
CA ILE A 624 14.62 9.81 10.63
C ILE A 624 15.16 11.07 11.31
N ARG A 625 15.46 10.98 12.60
CA ARG A 625 16.00 12.11 13.36
C ARG A 625 17.34 12.60 12.80
N LEU A 626 18.24 11.70 12.43
CA LEU A 626 19.52 12.05 11.82
C LEU A 626 19.31 12.81 10.50
N ILE A 627 18.40 12.34 9.64
CA ILE A 627 18.09 13.02 8.37
C ILE A 627 17.58 14.45 8.63
N HIS A 628 16.72 14.64 9.65
CA HIS A 628 16.25 15.97 10.02
C HIS A 628 17.35 16.87 10.59
N ASP A 629 18.25 16.33 11.41
CA ASP A 629 19.37 17.09 11.98
C ASP A 629 20.40 17.48 10.89
N ILE A 630 20.65 16.58 9.92
CA ILE A 630 21.45 16.87 8.72
C ILE A 630 20.75 17.97 7.90
N ALA A 631 19.45 17.83 7.63
CA ALA A 631 18.69 18.82 6.86
C ALA A 631 18.75 20.21 7.50
N ARG A 632 18.57 20.30 8.82
CA ARG A 632 18.66 21.54 9.57
C ARG A 632 20.03 22.19 9.43
N THR A 633 21.11 21.43 9.52
CA THR A 633 22.48 21.93 9.37
C THR A 633 22.76 22.36 7.94
N VAL A 634 22.48 21.52 6.97
CA VAL A 634 22.80 21.76 5.55
C VAL A 634 22.00 22.94 4.98
N ASN A 635 20.71 23.00 5.26
CA ASN A 635 19.81 23.99 4.65
C ASN A 635 20.05 25.43 5.09
N ILE A 636 20.66 25.64 6.27
CA ILE A 636 20.95 26.97 6.81
C ILE A 636 22.41 27.42 6.65
N ASP A 637 23.32 26.52 6.27
CA ASP A 637 24.73 26.87 6.09
C ASP A 637 24.93 27.76 4.86
N PRO A 638 25.39 29.02 5.03
CA PRO A 638 25.53 29.96 3.92
C PRO A 638 26.60 29.53 2.90
N ARG A 639 27.51 28.65 3.26
CA ARG A 639 28.53 28.11 2.37
C ARG A 639 27.95 27.15 1.33
N VAL A 640 26.84 26.48 1.67
CA VAL A 640 26.16 25.54 0.77
C VAL A 640 25.37 26.26 -0.32
N ARG A 641 24.76 27.41 -0.01
CA ARG A 641 23.87 28.17 -0.91
C ARG A 641 22.76 27.27 -1.48
N ASP A 642 22.58 27.30 -2.81
CA ASP A 642 21.56 26.50 -3.52
C ASP A 642 22.12 25.16 -4.08
N ARG A 643 23.36 24.80 -3.70
CA ARG A 643 24.03 23.60 -4.23
C ARG A 643 23.48 22.30 -3.66
N LEU A 644 22.97 22.34 -2.44
CA LEU A 644 22.39 21.19 -1.75
C LEU A 644 21.25 21.63 -0.85
N LYS A 645 20.09 20.99 -0.99
CA LYS A 645 18.96 21.07 -0.08
C LYS A 645 18.55 19.66 0.32
N VAL A 646 18.10 19.52 1.57
CA VAL A 646 17.61 18.25 2.11
C VAL A 646 16.21 18.48 2.65
N VAL A 647 15.27 17.65 2.20
CA VAL A 647 13.85 17.75 2.56
C VAL A 647 13.38 16.39 3.06
N TYR A 648 12.70 16.36 4.18
CA TYR A 648 11.95 15.20 4.63
C TYR A 648 10.46 15.54 4.63
N LEU A 649 9.68 14.85 3.80
CA LEU A 649 8.23 15.02 3.71
C LEU A 649 7.56 14.05 4.67
N PRO A 650 6.90 14.52 5.73
CA PRO A 650 6.25 13.67 6.71
C PRO A 650 4.98 13.02 6.15
N ASN A 651 4.52 11.99 6.84
CA ASN A 651 3.26 11.31 6.58
C ASN A 651 3.10 10.80 5.14
N TYR A 652 4.15 10.13 4.63
CA TYR A 652 4.13 9.53 3.30
C TYR A 652 2.86 8.70 3.06
N SER A 653 2.15 9.00 1.98
CA SER A 653 0.86 8.43 1.58
C SER A 653 0.78 8.24 0.07
N VAL A 654 -0.29 7.64 -0.45
CA VAL A 654 -0.51 7.50 -1.90
C VAL A 654 -0.64 8.86 -2.57
N SER A 655 -1.44 9.76 -2.01
CA SER A 655 -1.65 11.11 -2.56
C SER A 655 -0.36 11.94 -2.58
N LEU A 656 0.48 11.81 -1.55
CA LEU A 656 1.80 12.46 -1.52
C LEU A 656 2.74 11.84 -2.57
N ALA A 657 2.72 10.52 -2.74
CA ALA A 657 3.51 9.83 -3.75
C ALA A 657 3.14 10.25 -5.19
N GLU A 658 1.86 10.48 -5.47
CA GLU A 658 1.36 10.99 -6.76
C GLU A 658 1.91 12.39 -7.10
N ASN A 659 2.31 13.17 -6.11
CA ASN A 659 2.98 14.46 -6.30
C ASN A 659 4.51 14.33 -6.42
N ILE A 660 5.13 13.45 -5.65
CA ILE A 660 6.59 13.32 -5.60
C ILE A 660 7.13 12.56 -6.82
N ILE A 661 6.52 11.42 -7.15
CA ILE A 661 7.05 10.50 -8.16
C ILE A 661 7.19 11.16 -9.54
N PRO A 662 6.20 11.90 -10.08
CA PRO A 662 6.36 12.59 -11.35
C PRO A 662 7.44 13.68 -11.36
N ALA A 663 7.73 14.27 -10.20
CA ALA A 663 8.73 15.33 -10.04
C ALA A 663 10.17 14.82 -9.89
N ALA A 664 10.37 13.54 -9.59
CA ALA A 664 11.69 12.98 -9.36
C ALA A 664 12.52 12.90 -10.65
N ASP A 665 13.78 13.29 -10.55
CA ASP A 665 14.79 13.06 -11.61
C ASP A 665 15.53 11.75 -11.36
N LEU A 666 15.90 11.47 -10.10
CA LEU A 666 16.64 10.30 -9.66
C LEU A 666 15.85 9.52 -8.62
N SER A 667 15.80 8.20 -8.77
CA SER A 667 15.12 7.24 -7.91
C SER A 667 16.13 6.41 -7.15
N GLU A 668 16.12 6.50 -5.81
CA GLU A 668 17.05 5.82 -4.92
C GLU A 668 16.53 4.42 -4.54
N GLN A 669 17.22 3.37 -5.00
CA GLN A 669 16.86 1.96 -4.81
C GLN A 669 18.03 1.20 -4.18
N LEU A 670 18.34 1.52 -2.92
CA LEU A 670 19.61 1.24 -2.25
C LEU A 670 19.63 -0.02 -1.38
N SER A 671 18.65 -0.91 -1.46
CA SER A 671 18.63 -2.12 -0.63
C SER A 671 19.93 -2.92 -0.73
N THR A 672 20.33 -3.58 0.35
CA THR A 672 21.40 -4.57 0.27
C THR A 672 20.99 -5.67 -0.70
N ALA A 673 21.84 -6.02 -1.65
CA ALA A 673 21.49 -7.02 -2.66
C ALA A 673 21.03 -8.35 -2.02
N GLY A 674 19.93 -8.90 -2.52
CA GLY A 674 19.28 -10.09 -1.97
C GLY A 674 18.27 -9.81 -0.84
N THR A 675 17.93 -8.54 -0.52
CA THR A 675 17.00 -8.21 0.59
C THR A 675 15.66 -7.62 0.14
N GLU A 676 15.62 -6.87 -0.95
CA GLU A 676 14.36 -6.34 -1.51
C GLU A 676 13.76 -7.36 -2.48
N ALA A 677 12.68 -8.00 -2.12
CA ALA A 677 12.05 -9.04 -2.93
C ALA A 677 11.68 -8.56 -4.35
N SER A 678 11.20 -7.35 -4.49
CA SER A 678 10.86 -6.74 -5.78
C SER A 678 11.07 -5.23 -5.78
N GLY A 679 10.39 -4.52 -4.87
CA GLY A 679 10.12 -3.12 -5.02
C GLY A 679 9.04 -2.87 -6.09
N THR A 680 8.26 -1.80 -5.91
CA THR A 680 7.33 -1.27 -6.92
C THR A 680 7.45 0.24 -7.07
N GLY A 681 8.13 0.90 -6.13
CA GLY A 681 8.51 2.31 -6.24
C GLY A 681 9.40 2.57 -7.45
N ASN A 682 10.40 1.73 -7.65
CA ASN A 682 11.30 1.75 -8.81
C ASN A 682 10.54 1.79 -10.14
N MET A 683 9.53 0.93 -10.32
CA MET A 683 8.70 0.89 -11.53
C MET A 683 7.92 2.19 -11.75
N LYS A 684 7.34 2.77 -10.69
CA LYS A 684 6.59 4.03 -10.73
C LYS A 684 7.47 5.20 -11.13
N PHE A 685 8.68 5.29 -10.55
CA PHE A 685 9.65 6.32 -10.86
C PHE A 685 10.11 6.23 -12.33
N ALA A 686 10.52 5.05 -12.79
CA ALA A 686 10.97 4.84 -14.16
C ALA A 686 9.84 5.10 -15.18
N LEU A 687 8.60 4.70 -14.86
CA LEU A 687 7.40 4.99 -15.65
C LEU A 687 7.14 6.49 -15.81
N ASN A 688 7.60 7.31 -14.85
CA ASN A 688 7.54 8.78 -14.87
C ASN A 688 8.86 9.44 -15.32
N GLY A 689 9.78 8.68 -15.91
CA GLY A 689 11.02 9.19 -16.49
C GLY A 689 12.10 9.57 -15.47
N ALA A 690 12.03 9.09 -14.25
CA ALA A 690 13.15 9.17 -13.31
C ALA A 690 14.17 8.08 -13.63
N LEU A 691 15.47 8.42 -13.60
CA LEU A 691 16.53 7.42 -13.71
C LEU A 691 16.74 6.74 -12.37
N THR A 692 17.14 5.48 -12.40
CA THR A 692 17.36 4.70 -11.19
C THR A 692 18.84 4.62 -10.83
N ILE A 693 19.17 4.99 -9.57
CA ILE A 693 20.40 4.58 -8.92
C ILE A 693 20.07 3.49 -7.92
N GLY A 694 20.76 2.36 -7.99
CA GLY A 694 20.40 1.22 -7.17
C GLY A 694 21.37 0.06 -7.24
N THR A 695 21.13 -0.90 -6.37
CA THR A 695 21.83 -2.17 -6.33
C THR A 695 21.23 -3.17 -7.31
N TRP A 696 21.97 -4.23 -7.60
CA TRP A 696 21.51 -5.35 -8.40
C TRP A 696 20.63 -6.26 -7.55
N ASP A 697 19.38 -5.80 -7.28
CA ASP A 697 18.46 -6.39 -6.33
C ASP A 697 17.00 -6.30 -6.81
N GLY A 698 16.18 -7.25 -6.42
CA GLY A 698 14.75 -7.27 -6.69
C GLY A 698 14.41 -7.06 -8.18
N ALA A 699 13.39 -6.24 -8.44
CA ALA A 699 12.96 -5.92 -9.81
C ALA A 699 13.90 -4.94 -10.53
N ASN A 700 14.89 -4.31 -9.87
CA ASN A 700 15.88 -3.46 -10.54
C ASN A 700 16.60 -4.22 -11.67
N ILE A 701 16.86 -5.52 -11.46
CA ILE A 701 17.54 -6.38 -12.44
C ILE A 701 16.71 -6.48 -13.72
N GLU A 702 15.45 -6.87 -13.59
CA GLU A 702 14.55 -7.03 -14.74
C GLU A 702 14.26 -5.70 -15.43
N MET A 703 14.18 -4.61 -14.67
CA MET A 703 14.04 -3.26 -15.21
C MET A 703 15.28 -2.84 -16.00
N ALA A 704 16.49 -3.04 -15.44
CA ALA A 704 17.73 -2.74 -16.13
C ALA A 704 17.91 -3.59 -17.41
N GLN A 705 17.48 -4.84 -17.39
CA GLN A 705 17.46 -5.70 -18.60
C GLN A 705 16.47 -5.19 -19.65
N ALA A 706 15.30 -4.65 -19.25
CA ALA A 706 14.29 -4.15 -20.16
C ALA A 706 14.66 -2.79 -20.80
N VAL A 707 15.38 -1.94 -20.05
CA VAL A 707 15.76 -0.58 -20.49
C VAL A 707 17.14 -0.54 -21.13
N GLY A 708 18.04 -1.43 -20.72
CA GLY A 708 19.49 -1.40 -20.95
C GLY A 708 20.23 -0.98 -19.68
N ALA A 709 21.19 -1.77 -19.23
CA ALA A 709 21.91 -1.52 -17.97
C ALA A 709 22.69 -0.18 -17.98
N GLU A 710 23.09 0.30 -19.16
CA GLU A 710 23.76 1.60 -19.37
C GLU A 710 22.85 2.81 -19.10
N HIS A 711 21.54 2.57 -18.92
CA HIS A 711 20.56 3.61 -18.55
C HIS A 711 20.23 3.60 -17.05
N PHE A 712 20.95 2.78 -16.28
CA PHE A 712 20.87 2.68 -14.81
C PHE A 712 22.21 3.05 -14.18
N PHE A 713 22.18 3.57 -12.97
CA PHE A 713 23.39 3.81 -12.16
C PHE A 713 23.53 2.66 -11.14
N ILE A 714 23.94 1.48 -11.63
CA ILE A 714 24.16 0.32 -10.77
C ILE A 714 25.43 0.48 -9.95
N PHE A 715 25.39 0.07 -8.69
CA PHE A 715 26.52 0.07 -7.77
C PHE A 715 26.44 -1.06 -6.73
N GLY A 716 27.54 -1.30 -6.02
CA GLY A 716 27.62 -2.17 -4.85
C GLY A 716 27.73 -3.66 -5.15
N LEU A 717 27.71 -4.44 -4.08
CA LEU A 717 27.84 -5.89 -4.11
C LEU A 717 26.59 -6.55 -4.70
N HIS A 718 26.77 -7.67 -5.39
CA HIS A 718 25.69 -8.57 -5.80
C HIS A 718 25.31 -9.53 -4.65
N ALA A 719 24.16 -10.21 -4.73
CA ALA A 719 23.68 -11.06 -3.65
C ALA A 719 24.67 -12.17 -3.26
N GLU A 720 25.27 -12.84 -4.26
CA GLU A 720 26.28 -13.88 -4.05
C GLU A 720 27.54 -13.33 -3.36
N GLN A 721 27.94 -12.10 -3.69
CA GLN A 721 29.09 -11.43 -3.07
C GLN A 721 28.79 -11.03 -1.63
N VAL A 722 27.55 -10.60 -1.34
CA VAL A 722 27.10 -10.32 0.02
C VAL A 722 27.24 -11.57 0.90
N ASP A 723 26.78 -12.71 0.41
CA ASP A 723 26.86 -13.98 1.14
C ASP A 723 28.31 -14.46 1.29
N GLU A 724 29.14 -14.28 0.27
CA GLU A 724 30.57 -14.63 0.33
C GLU A 724 31.33 -13.77 1.35
N VAL A 725 31.13 -12.45 1.32
CA VAL A 725 31.78 -11.53 2.28
C VAL A 725 31.34 -11.86 3.71
N ARG A 726 30.07 -12.17 3.95
CA ARG A 726 29.60 -12.65 5.26
C ARG A 726 30.28 -13.93 5.69
N ARG A 727 30.39 -14.92 4.80
CA ARG A 727 31.00 -16.22 5.07
C ARG A 727 32.50 -16.12 5.36
N LEU A 728 33.18 -15.17 4.70
CA LEU A 728 34.62 -14.92 4.90
C LEU A 728 34.92 -14.10 6.16
N GLY A 729 33.92 -13.52 6.80
CA GLY A 729 34.07 -12.69 7.99
C GLY A 729 34.13 -11.21 7.65
N TYR A 730 32.98 -10.58 7.43
CA TYR A 730 32.87 -9.15 7.16
C TYR A 730 33.37 -8.31 8.35
N ASP A 731 34.39 -7.47 8.14
CA ASP A 731 34.82 -6.47 9.10
C ASP A 731 34.57 -5.05 8.59
N PRO A 732 33.53 -4.36 9.09
CA PRO A 732 33.19 -3.01 8.67
C PRO A 732 34.25 -1.97 9.04
N ARG A 733 35.12 -2.22 10.06
CA ARG A 733 36.18 -1.30 10.47
C ARG A 733 37.24 -1.13 9.40
N LEU A 734 37.55 -2.15 8.61
CA LEU A 734 38.50 -2.06 7.51
C LEU A 734 38.04 -1.00 6.49
N TYR A 735 36.75 -1.01 6.10
CA TYR A 735 36.20 -0.01 5.19
C TYR A 735 36.24 1.40 5.76
N TYR A 736 35.99 1.55 7.06
CA TYR A 736 36.11 2.84 7.76
C TYR A 736 37.57 3.34 7.78
N GLU A 737 38.53 2.50 8.04
CA GLU A 737 39.94 2.89 8.14
C GLU A 737 40.58 3.17 6.78
N GLU A 738 40.19 2.43 5.75
CA GLU A 738 40.76 2.55 4.40
C GLU A 738 40.12 3.68 3.57
N ASN A 739 38.93 4.15 3.95
CA ASN A 739 38.25 5.21 3.22
C ASN A 739 38.16 6.51 4.04
N ALA A 740 39.06 7.46 3.74
CA ALA A 740 39.14 8.73 4.45
C ALA A 740 37.86 9.55 4.40
N GLN A 741 37.09 9.48 3.29
CA GLN A 741 35.82 10.19 3.18
C GLN A 741 34.76 9.58 4.08
N LEU A 742 34.62 8.25 4.08
CA LEU A 742 33.70 7.52 4.97
C LEU A 742 34.04 7.80 6.43
N LYS A 743 35.33 7.74 6.77
CA LYS A 743 35.82 8.06 8.11
C LYS A 743 35.39 9.46 8.55
N ALA A 744 35.63 10.47 7.73
CA ALA A 744 35.27 11.86 8.03
C ALA A 744 33.76 12.04 8.22
N VAL A 745 32.95 11.32 7.46
CA VAL A 745 31.48 11.32 7.58
C VAL A 745 31.04 10.73 8.91
N LEU A 746 31.53 9.52 9.24
CA LEU A 746 31.14 8.83 10.48
C LEU A 746 31.64 9.55 11.73
N ASP A 747 32.88 10.08 11.70
CA ASP A 747 33.47 10.88 12.79
C ASP A 747 32.66 12.16 13.03
N ALA A 748 32.21 12.84 11.97
CA ALA A 748 31.38 14.04 12.10
C ALA A 748 30.01 13.72 12.75
N ILE A 749 29.37 12.62 12.38
CA ILE A 749 28.10 12.17 12.96
C ILE A 749 28.31 11.78 14.43
N ALA A 750 29.30 10.92 14.74
CA ALA A 750 29.59 10.44 16.08
C ALA A 750 30.05 11.58 17.01
N GLY A 751 30.76 12.57 16.46
CA GLY A 751 31.26 13.75 17.18
C GLY A 751 30.21 14.85 17.40
N GLY A 752 28.97 14.70 16.94
CA GLY A 752 27.85 15.60 17.17
C GLY A 752 27.80 16.82 16.25
N ALA A 753 28.46 16.80 15.09
CA ALA A 753 28.40 17.91 14.13
C ALA A 753 26.97 18.27 13.70
N PHE A 754 26.06 17.30 13.70
CA PHE A 754 24.63 17.49 13.37
C PHE A 754 23.73 17.55 14.62
N SER A 755 24.29 17.36 15.81
CA SER A 755 23.56 17.43 17.10
C SER A 755 24.38 18.18 18.18
N PRO A 756 24.71 19.46 17.97
CA PRO A 756 25.64 20.16 18.85
C PRO A 756 25.17 20.28 20.32
N GLY A 757 23.84 20.26 20.54
CA GLY A 757 23.27 20.24 21.90
C GLY A 757 23.33 18.87 22.61
N ASP A 758 23.63 17.80 21.85
CA ASP A 758 23.74 16.42 22.34
C ASP A 758 24.75 15.64 21.46
N PRO A 759 26.06 15.84 21.64
CA PRO A 759 27.09 15.25 20.78
C PRO A 759 27.09 13.72 20.75
N GLY A 760 26.57 13.09 21.80
CA GLY A 760 26.49 11.63 21.89
C GLY A 760 25.31 10.98 21.16
N ARG A 761 24.36 11.76 20.66
CA ARG A 761 23.06 11.31 20.13
C ARG A 761 23.16 10.14 19.14
N TYR A 762 24.08 10.22 18.22
CA TYR A 762 24.23 9.25 17.13
C TYR A 762 25.38 8.27 17.30
N ARG A 763 26.07 8.31 18.46
CA ARG A 763 27.20 7.42 18.70
C ARG A 763 26.81 5.95 18.62
N GLY A 764 25.68 5.55 19.23
CA GLY A 764 25.19 4.17 19.15
C GLY A 764 24.86 3.70 17.73
N LEU A 765 24.37 4.62 16.85
CA LEU A 765 24.13 4.30 15.45
C LEU A 765 25.45 4.07 14.70
N VAL A 766 26.46 4.92 14.92
CA VAL A 766 27.79 4.77 14.31
C VAL A 766 28.50 3.53 14.86
N ASP A 767 28.41 3.27 16.16
CA ASP A 767 28.97 2.07 16.79
C ASP A 767 28.36 0.79 16.21
N SER A 768 27.06 0.80 15.92
CA SER A 768 26.39 -0.34 15.25
C SER A 768 26.96 -0.58 13.85
N LEU A 769 27.23 0.48 13.07
CA LEU A 769 27.87 0.37 11.76
C LEU A 769 29.31 -0.15 11.87
N LEU A 770 30.10 0.37 12.80
CA LEU A 770 31.50 -0.02 12.96
C LEU A 770 31.71 -1.43 13.51
N ASN A 771 30.72 -1.99 14.25
CA ASN A 771 30.86 -3.29 14.90
C ASN A 771 30.07 -4.41 14.21
N ARG A 772 29.03 -4.07 13.45
CA ARG A 772 28.13 -5.08 12.88
C ARG A 772 27.81 -4.84 11.42
N ASP A 773 27.40 -3.61 11.05
CA ASP A 773 26.94 -3.22 9.69
C ASP A 773 26.15 -4.33 8.98
N ALA A 774 25.04 -4.77 9.58
CA ALA A 774 24.27 -5.93 9.16
C ALA A 774 23.85 -5.89 7.67
N TYR A 775 23.79 -4.69 7.09
CA TYR A 775 23.35 -4.45 5.72
C TYR A 775 24.45 -3.91 4.80
N MET A 776 25.73 -4.04 5.19
CA MET A 776 26.90 -3.73 4.38
C MET A 776 26.90 -2.32 3.77
N LEU A 777 26.49 -1.32 4.56
CA LEU A 777 26.51 0.09 4.13
C LEU A 777 27.94 0.56 3.84
N LEU A 778 28.89 0.19 4.72
CA LEU A 778 30.27 0.67 4.62
C LEU A 778 30.99 0.03 3.44
N ALA A 779 30.68 -1.23 3.12
CA ALA A 779 31.22 -1.92 1.94
C ALA A 779 30.78 -1.26 0.63
N ASP A 780 29.53 -0.82 0.55
CA ASP A 780 28.98 -0.23 -0.68
C ASP A 780 29.18 1.29 -0.79
N PHE A 781 29.61 1.97 0.28
CA PHE A 781 29.70 3.44 0.33
C PHE A 781 30.52 4.05 -0.82
N ALA A 782 31.72 3.55 -1.07
CA ALA A 782 32.60 4.09 -2.11
C ALA A 782 31.99 3.93 -3.51
N ALA A 783 31.40 2.77 -3.79
CA ALA A 783 30.74 2.49 -5.06
C ALA A 783 29.51 3.39 -5.25
N TYR A 784 28.75 3.63 -4.19
CA TYR A 784 27.60 4.53 -4.21
C TYR A 784 28.00 5.99 -4.47
N VAL A 785 29.02 6.50 -3.79
CA VAL A 785 29.56 7.86 -4.04
C VAL A 785 30.02 8.01 -5.48
N SER A 786 30.73 7.02 -6.02
CA SER A 786 31.14 7.02 -7.44
C SER A 786 29.94 7.02 -8.40
N ALA A 787 28.88 6.26 -8.11
CA ALA A 787 27.66 6.28 -8.91
C ALA A 787 26.97 7.65 -8.86
N GLN A 788 26.93 8.31 -7.72
CA GLN A 788 26.38 9.65 -7.55
C GLN A 788 27.16 10.71 -8.33
N GLN A 789 28.48 10.56 -8.45
CA GLN A 789 29.28 11.45 -9.31
C GLN A 789 28.94 11.28 -10.80
N ARG A 790 28.69 10.04 -11.25
CA ARG A 790 28.20 9.77 -12.62
C ARG A 790 26.82 10.40 -12.88
N VAL A 791 25.95 10.39 -11.87
CA VAL A 791 24.64 11.07 -11.93
C VAL A 791 24.84 12.58 -12.17
N ASP A 792 25.67 13.26 -11.36
CA ASP A 792 25.92 14.69 -11.50
C ASP A 792 26.46 15.03 -12.91
N ALA A 793 27.44 14.27 -13.39
CA ALA A 793 28.03 14.49 -14.70
C ALA A 793 27.03 14.33 -15.84
N MET A 794 26.11 13.38 -15.72
CA MET A 794 25.09 13.13 -16.75
C MET A 794 23.96 14.17 -16.72
N PHE A 795 23.52 14.57 -15.52
CA PHE A 795 22.45 15.56 -15.37
C PHE A 795 22.85 16.95 -15.92
N ALA A 796 24.14 17.24 -16.00
CA ALA A 796 24.66 18.47 -16.60
C ALA A 796 24.38 18.60 -18.12
N THR A 797 23.92 17.52 -18.78
CA THR A 797 23.58 17.50 -20.21
C THR A 797 22.11 17.10 -20.39
N PRO A 798 21.18 18.09 -20.46
CA PRO A 798 19.72 17.81 -20.44
C PRO A 798 19.24 16.88 -21.55
N GLU A 799 19.83 16.93 -22.74
CA GLU A 799 19.45 16.11 -23.90
C GLU A 799 19.80 14.63 -23.65
N VAL A 800 20.98 14.37 -23.06
CA VAL A 800 21.39 13.01 -22.67
C VAL A 800 20.51 12.47 -21.56
N TRP A 801 20.16 13.31 -20.58
CA TRP A 801 19.25 12.94 -19.51
C TRP A 801 17.86 12.62 -20.05
N ALA A 802 17.32 13.44 -20.95
CA ALA A 802 16.01 13.24 -21.57
C ALA A 802 15.96 11.96 -22.42
N ASP A 803 17.00 11.67 -23.22
CA ASP A 803 17.08 10.40 -23.98
C ASP A 803 16.96 9.19 -23.04
N LYS A 804 17.73 9.19 -21.95
CA LYS A 804 17.68 8.09 -20.96
C LYS A 804 16.33 8.02 -20.23
N ALA A 805 15.73 9.15 -19.88
CA ALA A 805 14.41 9.20 -19.26
C ALA A 805 13.34 8.61 -20.18
N ILE A 806 13.36 8.94 -21.48
CA ILE A 806 12.41 8.37 -22.46
C ILE A 806 12.62 6.87 -22.61
N ARG A 807 13.88 6.39 -22.65
CA ARG A 807 14.17 4.94 -22.70
C ARG A 807 13.71 4.21 -21.44
N ASN A 808 13.84 4.83 -20.26
CA ASN A 808 13.29 4.28 -19.03
C ASN A 808 11.76 4.13 -19.12
N ILE A 809 11.05 5.17 -19.58
CA ILE A 809 9.60 5.08 -19.82
C ILE A 809 9.28 3.95 -20.80
N ALA A 810 9.99 3.89 -21.93
CA ALA A 810 9.77 2.90 -22.98
C ALA A 810 9.94 1.44 -22.51
N GLY A 811 10.92 1.21 -21.62
CA GLY A 811 11.21 -0.12 -21.08
C GLY A 811 10.21 -0.61 -20.03
N MET A 812 9.29 0.26 -19.56
CA MET A 812 8.38 -0.11 -18.45
C MET A 812 7.14 -0.88 -18.89
N GLY A 813 6.98 -1.19 -20.17
CA GLY A 813 5.81 -1.93 -20.67
C GLY A 813 5.53 -3.27 -19.96
N GLY A 814 6.59 -4.00 -19.61
CA GLY A 814 6.51 -5.28 -18.88
C GLY A 814 6.15 -5.17 -17.39
N PHE A 815 6.12 -3.96 -16.82
CA PHE A 815 5.93 -3.74 -15.38
C PHE A 815 4.53 -3.19 -15.03
N SER A 816 3.53 -3.45 -15.89
CA SER A 816 2.13 -3.18 -15.57
C SER A 816 1.54 -4.25 -14.65
N SER A 817 0.67 -3.85 -13.71
CA SER A 817 -0.12 -4.81 -12.94
C SER A 817 -1.09 -5.62 -13.83
N ASP A 818 -1.45 -5.11 -15.01
CA ASP A 818 -2.26 -5.86 -15.97
C ASP A 818 -1.51 -7.10 -16.52
N ARG A 819 -0.21 -6.96 -16.87
CA ARG A 819 0.65 -8.09 -17.23
C ARG A 819 0.76 -9.06 -16.07
N THR A 820 1.00 -8.54 -14.85
CA THR A 820 1.09 -9.34 -13.62
C THR A 820 -0.19 -10.17 -13.41
N ILE A 821 -1.38 -9.56 -13.52
CA ILE A 821 -2.66 -10.26 -13.36
C ILE A 821 -2.87 -11.31 -14.47
N ARG A 822 -2.47 -11.04 -15.72
CA ARG A 822 -2.50 -12.06 -16.79
C ARG A 822 -1.63 -13.27 -16.46
N ASP A 823 -0.45 -13.03 -15.87
CA ASP A 823 0.43 -14.11 -15.44
C ASP A 823 -0.16 -14.90 -14.27
N TYR A 824 -0.70 -14.27 -13.24
CA TYR A 824 -1.44 -14.93 -12.17
C TYR A 824 -2.63 -15.73 -12.69
N ALA A 825 -3.43 -15.15 -13.59
CA ALA A 825 -4.60 -15.77 -14.17
C ALA A 825 -4.24 -17.09 -14.90
N ARG A 826 -3.14 -17.07 -15.65
CA ARG A 826 -2.66 -18.21 -16.44
C ARG A 826 -1.96 -19.25 -15.58
N THR A 827 -1.04 -18.84 -14.67
CA THR A 827 -0.09 -19.77 -14.02
C THR A 827 -0.58 -20.26 -12.65
N ILE A 828 -1.45 -19.49 -11.97
CA ILE A 828 -1.86 -19.77 -10.60
C ILE A 828 -3.37 -19.98 -10.48
N TRP A 829 -4.19 -19.01 -10.91
CA TRP A 829 -5.62 -19.04 -10.64
C TRP A 829 -6.42 -19.87 -11.66
N ASN A 830 -5.87 -20.09 -12.83
CA ASN A 830 -6.55 -20.74 -13.96
C ASN A 830 -7.93 -20.09 -14.23
N VAL A 831 -7.92 -18.77 -14.47
CA VAL A 831 -9.10 -17.97 -14.80
C VAL A 831 -8.92 -17.29 -16.15
N LYS A 832 -10.04 -17.05 -16.84
CA LYS A 832 -10.04 -16.32 -18.11
C LYS A 832 -9.87 -14.84 -17.88
N VAL A 833 -9.11 -14.19 -18.76
CA VAL A 833 -8.95 -12.74 -18.88
C VAL A 833 -9.70 -12.29 -20.13
N GLN A 834 -10.47 -11.20 -20.03
CA GLN A 834 -11.22 -10.62 -21.16
C GLN A 834 -10.33 -9.73 -22.04
#